data_ba3bb799e58771b75949acbd5a80c77d
#
_entry.id   ba3bb799e58771b75949acbd5a80c77d
#
_cell.length_a   1.000
_cell.length_b   1.000
_cell.length_c   1.000
_cell.angle_alpha   90.00
_cell.angle_beta   90.00
_cell.angle_gamma   90.00
#
_symmetry.space_group_name_H-M   'P 1'
#
loop_
_entity.id
_entity.type
_entity.pdbx_description
1 polymer ?
#
loop_
_entity_poly.entity_id
_entity_poly.type
_entity_poly.pdbx_seq_one_letter_code
_entity_poly.pdbx_strand_id
1 'polypeptide(L)'
;NILIMTFGKKAAEHMADVFRERFPSFSVPFFCTIHSFCYRIIRQAEAEGLIKKYSLIVDEEDDPVPEAMDGETANAWIVDESPDEVPSGRTKREDKKKGNRYANPRSPIYLLEKILTKLEYCKKQSEARTFAEQAATVIGCLKNRMMTDEEILRPLPINMGADKRVSIWPVYEAYQKELAEHQPPEMDFDDMLIHALEVLDNPNMQAFWQRKYPYVCVDEAQDTSLLQHAIVQKLHRTGDSLFMVGDDDQSIYAFRGAMPEAMLTFDRRYEDAAVHRMGVNFRSDQQIVLSGDGLIQRNKARAKKTMEAFSKQPGEIRIIDISAARQGQFLLDQARRFCKKQEGGENPESLAILYRNNVSALLPLAYFFKNDVPFVGNKVFDILTLLYSRTAINILAFLCFVLEPDSFQAYSSAYPVWNHYHGLFLNRETAVENLRKQMGEENSGGPILPKLQALLRSLGEMDKARHIGEIWTILQRIQAEDKPDFAIMAMLKELEYNKNGSMKQKNVQLLVMALIRIASLYDSILSFVEAMLALRTKRKWDEHNADKHPVVTLSTMHSAKGQEYDHVIIIDAVEDLMPGDRSKPLPFWHASWQDHVEEERRLFYVAATRARHDLRIVVNGLNSSSPKAPSPFIHEMLRDNPNIPVEKLAADDALEEQIEEAMGIPYFAVRRGKTPGIHREYEKAGVEGYSCPVYRRCTTWRKANRFLNKAVSCPVPETETAPDLPLPVEKALLRLFSVQQLKELDANRLKKIRQKTGYLFSKEAIAAKAVDYAACAPEY
;
A
#
# COMPACT_ATOMS: atom_id res chain seq x y z
N ASN A 1 -9.59 0.86 -44.29
CA ASN A 1 -9.06 0.20 -43.09
C ASN A 1 -9.29 1.11 -41.86
N ILE A 2 -9.81 0.56 -40.80
CA ILE A 2 -10.06 1.25 -39.54
C ILE A 2 -9.09 0.71 -38.50
N LEU A 3 -8.41 1.59 -37.76
CA LEU A 3 -7.59 1.28 -36.58
C LEU A 3 -8.34 1.67 -35.33
N ILE A 4 -8.54 0.72 -34.43
CA ILE A 4 -9.18 0.97 -33.14
C ILE A 4 -8.19 0.63 -32.03
N MET A 5 -7.82 1.63 -31.28
CA MET A 5 -6.85 1.53 -30.20
C MET A 5 -7.53 1.70 -28.84
N THR A 6 -7.16 0.89 -27.86
CA THR A 6 -7.65 0.96 -26.50
C THR A 6 -6.50 0.79 -25.51
N PHE A 7 -6.73 1.10 -24.23
CA PHE A 7 -5.70 1.02 -23.20
C PHE A 7 -5.31 -0.42 -22.85
N GLY A 8 -6.25 -1.38 -22.85
CA GLY A 8 -6.03 -2.73 -22.38
C GLY A 8 -6.22 -3.83 -23.42
N LYS A 9 -5.37 -4.88 -23.40
CA LYS A 9 -5.45 -6.03 -24.32
C LYS A 9 -6.83 -6.72 -24.28
N LYS A 10 -7.36 -7.01 -23.07
CA LYS A 10 -8.68 -7.62 -22.89
C LYS A 10 -9.81 -6.76 -23.48
N ALA A 11 -9.71 -5.44 -23.37
CA ALA A 11 -10.68 -4.53 -23.98
C ALA A 11 -10.64 -4.61 -25.51
N ALA A 12 -9.45 -4.64 -26.11
CA ALA A 12 -9.29 -4.79 -27.56
C ALA A 12 -9.86 -6.13 -28.06
N GLU A 13 -9.60 -7.23 -27.37
CA GLU A 13 -10.12 -8.56 -27.69
C GLU A 13 -11.66 -8.60 -27.58
N HIS A 14 -12.20 -8.10 -26.48
CA HIS A 14 -13.66 -8.05 -26.27
C HIS A 14 -14.37 -7.20 -27.33
N MET A 15 -13.85 -6.01 -27.64
CA MET A 15 -14.40 -5.15 -28.69
C MET A 15 -14.40 -5.85 -30.06
N ALA A 16 -13.32 -6.59 -30.37
CA ALA A 16 -13.23 -7.36 -31.61
C ALA A 16 -14.27 -8.49 -31.66
N ASP A 17 -14.51 -9.17 -30.53
CA ASP A 17 -15.51 -10.25 -30.44
C ASP A 17 -16.94 -9.70 -30.58
N VAL A 18 -17.26 -8.62 -29.85
CA VAL A 18 -18.56 -7.94 -29.98
C VAL A 18 -18.80 -7.43 -31.40
N PHE A 19 -17.74 -6.93 -32.06
CA PHE A 19 -17.86 -6.50 -33.46
C PHE A 19 -18.18 -7.67 -34.38
N ARG A 20 -17.50 -8.81 -34.25
CA ARG A 20 -17.74 -10.02 -35.04
C ARG A 20 -19.19 -10.53 -34.86
N GLU A 21 -19.67 -10.52 -33.63
CA GLU A 21 -21.04 -10.95 -33.30
C GLU A 21 -22.10 -10.03 -33.93
N ARG A 22 -21.91 -8.70 -33.78
CA ARG A 22 -22.90 -7.72 -34.25
C ARG A 22 -22.87 -7.45 -35.76
N PHE A 23 -21.70 -7.60 -36.37
CA PHE A 23 -21.45 -7.25 -37.76
C PHE A 23 -20.75 -8.38 -38.52
N PRO A 24 -21.34 -9.59 -38.58
CA PRO A 24 -20.68 -10.76 -39.17
C PRO A 24 -20.37 -10.66 -40.66
N SER A 25 -21.04 -9.77 -41.37
CA SER A 25 -20.81 -9.53 -42.84
C SER A 25 -19.74 -8.48 -43.17
N PHE A 26 -19.18 -7.82 -42.13
CA PHE A 26 -18.15 -6.80 -42.36
C PHE A 26 -16.75 -7.34 -42.03
N SER A 27 -15.75 -6.83 -42.73
CA SER A 27 -14.36 -7.10 -42.37
C SER A 27 -14.04 -6.46 -41.02
N VAL A 28 -13.43 -7.25 -40.13
CA VAL A 28 -13.11 -6.81 -38.78
C VAL A 28 -12.06 -5.71 -38.82
N PRO A 29 -12.29 -4.54 -38.19
CA PRO A 29 -11.27 -3.51 -37.97
C PRO A 29 -10.04 -4.05 -37.23
N PHE A 30 -8.94 -3.29 -37.29
CA PHE A 30 -7.76 -3.68 -36.53
C PHE A 30 -7.87 -3.16 -35.09
N PHE A 31 -8.23 -4.05 -34.17
CA PHE A 31 -8.30 -3.78 -32.74
C PHE A 31 -6.96 -4.10 -32.08
N CYS A 32 -6.40 -3.16 -31.32
CA CYS A 32 -5.13 -3.35 -30.61
C CYS A 32 -4.97 -2.36 -29.47
N THR A 33 -3.92 -2.56 -28.64
CA THR A 33 -3.44 -1.49 -27.75
C THR A 33 -2.50 -0.55 -28.50
N ILE A 34 -2.33 0.68 -28.00
CA ILE A 34 -1.37 1.64 -28.57
C ILE A 34 0.03 1.02 -28.58
N HIS A 35 0.45 0.32 -27.52
CA HIS A 35 1.74 -0.38 -27.46
C HIS A 35 1.88 -1.46 -28.53
N SER A 36 0.87 -2.29 -28.76
CA SER A 36 0.91 -3.32 -29.80
C SER A 36 1.01 -2.70 -31.20
N PHE A 37 0.40 -1.54 -31.40
CA PHE A 37 0.52 -0.81 -32.67
C PHE A 37 1.93 -0.22 -32.84
N CYS A 38 2.49 0.39 -31.81
CA CYS A 38 3.86 0.91 -31.83
C CYS A 38 4.89 -0.19 -32.12
N TYR A 39 4.71 -1.37 -31.52
CA TYR A 39 5.56 -2.52 -31.82
C TYR A 39 5.52 -2.88 -33.32
N ARG A 40 4.36 -2.82 -33.98
CA ARG A 40 4.26 -3.03 -35.44
C ARG A 40 4.98 -1.96 -36.27
N ILE A 41 4.90 -0.69 -35.85
CA ILE A 41 5.63 0.41 -36.47
C ILE A 41 7.13 0.13 -36.43
N ILE A 42 7.66 -0.25 -35.28
CA ILE A 42 9.09 -0.58 -35.10
C ILE A 42 9.48 -1.76 -35.98
N ARG A 43 8.73 -2.88 -35.95
CA ARG A 43 9.05 -4.08 -36.72
C ARG A 43 9.03 -3.82 -38.23
N GLN A 44 8.14 -2.95 -38.70
CA GLN A 44 8.12 -2.53 -40.09
C GLN A 44 9.39 -1.71 -40.45
N ALA A 45 9.78 -0.76 -39.59
CA ALA A 45 10.96 0.05 -39.79
C ALA A 45 12.27 -0.78 -39.72
N GLU A 46 12.34 -1.78 -38.86
CA GLU A 46 13.44 -2.75 -38.81
C GLU A 46 13.53 -3.57 -40.09
N ALA A 47 12.39 -4.05 -40.61
CA ALA A 47 12.34 -4.84 -41.82
C ALA A 47 12.76 -4.03 -43.09
N GLU A 48 12.48 -2.73 -43.09
CA GLU A 48 12.91 -1.79 -44.13
C GLU A 48 14.36 -1.28 -43.93
N GLY A 49 15.02 -1.69 -42.82
CA GLY A 49 16.39 -1.26 -42.52
C GLY A 49 16.53 0.20 -42.11
N LEU A 50 15.44 0.85 -41.71
CA LEU A 50 15.42 2.26 -41.29
C LEU A 50 15.97 2.47 -39.89
N ILE A 51 15.82 1.47 -39.04
CA ILE A 51 16.32 1.46 -37.66
C ILE A 51 17.04 0.15 -37.35
N LYS A 52 17.84 0.15 -36.30
CA LYS A 52 18.48 -1.07 -35.76
C LYS A 52 17.42 -2.01 -35.22
N LYS A 53 17.75 -3.30 -35.18
CA LYS A 53 16.89 -4.31 -34.54
C LYS A 53 16.99 -4.19 -33.03
N TYR A 54 15.85 -4.09 -32.35
CA TYR A 54 15.74 -4.01 -30.89
C TYR A 54 15.20 -5.31 -30.29
N SER A 55 15.64 -5.64 -29.07
CA SER A 55 15.06 -6.67 -28.23
C SER A 55 14.17 -6.01 -27.18
N LEU A 56 12.92 -6.44 -27.08
CA LEU A 56 12.00 -5.95 -26.05
C LEU A 56 12.25 -6.69 -24.74
N ILE A 57 12.51 -5.95 -23.67
CA ILE A 57 12.60 -6.49 -22.32
C ILE A 57 11.29 -6.27 -21.57
N VAL A 58 10.87 -7.29 -20.84
CA VAL A 58 9.62 -7.29 -20.06
C VAL A 58 9.88 -7.86 -18.68
N ASP A 59 9.14 -7.38 -17.69
CA ASP A 59 9.06 -8.06 -16.40
C ASP A 59 8.13 -9.26 -16.59
N GLU A 60 8.64 -10.47 -16.40
CA GLU A 60 7.82 -11.68 -16.46
C GLU A 60 6.87 -11.70 -15.27
N GLU A 61 5.59 -11.39 -15.51
CA GLU A 61 4.51 -11.63 -14.54
C GLU A 61 4.09 -13.12 -14.49
N ASP A 62 4.60 -13.95 -15.40
CA ASP A 62 4.14 -15.33 -15.63
C ASP A 62 5.24 -16.39 -15.52
N ASP A 63 6.15 -16.33 -14.57
CA ASP A 63 7.03 -17.46 -14.30
C ASP A 63 6.24 -18.59 -13.61
N PRO A 64 6.25 -19.83 -14.19
CA PRO A 64 5.57 -20.95 -13.57
C PRO A 64 6.23 -21.27 -12.25
N VAL A 65 5.46 -21.12 -11.20
CA VAL A 65 5.87 -21.53 -9.85
C VAL A 65 6.09 -23.03 -9.83
N PRO A 66 7.13 -23.56 -9.17
CA PRO A 66 7.41 -24.99 -9.12
C PRO A 66 6.24 -25.77 -8.56
N GLU A 67 5.96 -26.90 -9.22
CA GLU A 67 5.02 -27.91 -8.73
C GLU A 67 5.32 -28.30 -7.28
N ALA A 68 4.26 -28.50 -6.50
CA ALA A 68 4.29 -28.87 -5.11
C ALA A 68 5.23 -30.06 -4.87
N MET A 69 6.17 -29.91 -3.96
CA MET A 69 6.80 -31.06 -3.32
C MET A 69 5.84 -31.62 -2.28
N ASP A 70 5.65 -32.93 -2.32
CA ASP A 70 4.80 -33.68 -1.43
C ASP A 70 5.06 -33.42 0.05
N GLY A 71 3.98 -33.46 0.83
CA GLY A 71 3.84 -33.01 2.19
C GLY A 71 4.69 -33.74 3.23
N GLU A 72 5.97 -33.48 3.28
CA GLU A 72 6.78 -33.80 4.44
C GLU A 72 7.50 -32.54 4.94
N THR A 73 7.12 -32.17 6.17
CA THR A 73 7.67 -31.15 7.07
C THR A 73 7.32 -29.68 6.80
N ALA A 74 6.50 -29.10 7.68
CA ALA A 74 6.20 -27.66 7.78
C ALA A 74 7.49 -26.81 7.89
N ASN A 75 8.60 -27.36 8.32
CA ASN A 75 9.90 -26.73 8.47
C ASN A 75 10.71 -26.57 7.19
N ALA A 76 10.38 -27.26 6.11
CA ALA A 76 11.11 -27.18 4.84
C ALA A 76 10.96 -25.84 4.10
N TRP A 77 10.01 -24.99 4.54
CA TRP A 77 9.65 -23.73 3.87
C TRP A 77 10.31 -22.49 4.48
N ILE A 78 10.99 -22.64 5.62
CA ILE A 78 11.69 -21.57 6.33
C ILE A 78 13.20 -21.59 6.03
N VAL A 79 13.65 -22.41 5.10
CA VAL A 79 15.05 -22.45 4.72
C VAL A 79 15.44 -21.20 3.95
N ASP A 80 16.23 -20.47 4.61
CA ASP A 80 17.12 -19.39 4.34
C ASP A 80 17.58 -19.26 2.88
N GLU A 81 16.99 -18.31 2.17
CA GLU A 81 17.67 -17.62 1.09
C GLU A 81 18.11 -16.25 1.63
N SER A 82 19.17 -16.27 2.45
CA SER A 82 19.91 -15.04 2.70
C SER A 82 20.71 -14.70 1.43
N PRO A 83 20.55 -13.46 0.88
CA PRO A 83 21.19 -13.07 -0.38
C PRO A 83 22.69 -12.80 -0.29
N ASP A 84 23.35 -13.09 0.82
CA ASP A 84 24.67 -12.57 1.13
C ASP A 84 25.87 -13.53 0.95
N GLU A 85 25.71 -14.71 0.33
CA GLU A 85 26.86 -15.54 0.01
C GLU A 85 26.97 -15.85 -1.50
N VAL A 86 27.84 -15.10 -2.17
CA VAL A 86 28.44 -15.51 -3.45
C VAL A 86 29.61 -16.44 -3.16
N PRO A 87 29.52 -17.75 -3.45
CA PRO A 87 30.69 -18.62 -3.37
C PRO A 87 31.62 -18.36 -4.56
N SER A 88 32.80 -17.87 -4.28
CA SER A 88 33.90 -17.83 -5.24
C SER A 88 34.33 -19.27 -5.62
N GLY A 89 34.08 -19.62 -6.86
CA GLY A 89 34.76 -20.70 -7.56
C GLY A 89 34.18 -22.10 -7.40
N ARG A 90 33.21 -22.47 -8.25
CA ARG A 90 32.99 -23.86 -8.72
C ARG A 90 32.34 -23.87 -10.11
N THR A 91 32.70 -24.90 -10.88
CA THR A 91 32.54 -25.13 -12.31
C THR A 91 31.10 -25.25 -12.82
N LYS A 92 30.87 -24.71 -14.00
CA LYS A 92 29.65 -24.48 -14.77
C LYS A 92 28.68 -25.64 -15.10
N ARG A 93 28.55 -26.70 -14.33
CA ARG A 93 27.65 -27.81 -14.71
C ARG A 93 26.67 -28.32 -13.64
N GLU A 94 26.73 -27.90 -12.41
CA GLU A 94 25.80 -28.31 -11.34
C GLU A 94 24.83 -27.24 -10.85
N ASP A 95 24.98 -25.97 -11.29
CA ASP A 95 24.18 -24.84 -10.80
C ASP A 95 22.80 -24.69 -11.45
N LYS A 96 22.36 -25.61 -12.31
CA LYS A 96 21.02 -25.55 -12.91
C LYS A 96 19.86 -25.93 -11.97
N LYS A 97 20.11 -26.28 -10.69
CA LYS A 97 19.08 -26.73 -9.74
C LYS A 97 18.92 -25.88 -8.48
N LYS A 98 19.68 -24.79 -8.30
CA LYS A 98 19.54 -23.88 -7.13
C LYS A 98 19.68 -22.40 -7.50
N GLY A 99 19.19 -21.99 -8.65
CA GLY A 99 19.13 -20.58 -9.05
C GLY A 99 17.94 -19.90 -8.42
N ASN A 100 18.19 -18.71 -7.89
CA ASN A 100 17.22 -17.74 -7.40
C ASN A 100 16.06 -17.60 -8.42
N ARG A 101 14.86 -18.09 -8.07
CA ARG A 101 13.72 -18.30 -8.97
C ARG A 101 12.95 -17.04 -9.35
N TYR A 102 13.45 -15.83 -9.04
CA TYR A 102 12.68 -14.59 -9.05
C TYR A 102 13.24 -13.48 -9.95
N ALA A 103 14.24 -13.75 -10.77
CA ALA A 103 14.75 -12.68 -11.61
C ALA A 103 15.03 -13.20 -13.00
N ASN A 104 14.20 -12.81 -13.95
CA ASN A 104 14.67 -12.62 -15.31
C ASN A 104 15.83 -11.62 -15.24
N PRO A 105 17.09 -12.05 -15.47
CA PRO A 105 18.25 -11.16 -15.33
C PRO A 105 18.26 -10.00 -16.34
N ARG A 106 17.22 -9.93 -17.19
CA ARG A 106 17.00 -8.90 -18.20
C ARG A 106 15.68 -8.14 -17.98
N SER A 107 15.00 -8.30 -16.84
CA SER A 107 13.83 -7.47 -16.57
C SER A 107 14.22 -6.02 -16.21
N PRO A 108 13.40 -5.03 -16.55
CA PRO A 108 13.62 -3.63 -16.17
C PRO A 108 13.89 -3.44 -14.69
N ILE A 109 13.10 -4.09 -13.81
CA ILE A 109 13.25 -4.00 -12.35
C ILE A 109 14.58 -4.56 -11.90
N TYR A 110 15.02 -5.72 -12.43
CA TYR A 110 16.30 -6.31 -12.07
C TYR A 110 17.49 -5.45 -12.51
N LEU A 111 17.44 -4.86 -13.71
CA LEU A 111 18.49 -3.95 -14.18
C LEU A 111 18.57 -2.70 -13.29
N LEU A 112 17.43 -2.12 -12.91
CA LEU A 112 17.37 -0.99 -12.00
C LEU A 112 17.88 -1.35 -10.60
N GLU A 113 17.57 -2.55 -10.08
CA GLU A 113 18.11 -3.04 -8.80
C GLU A 113 19.63 -3.08 -8.80
N LYS A 114 20.24 -3.62 -9.87
CA LYS A 114 21.70 -3.62 -10.05
C LYS A 114 22.28 -2.21 -10.12
N ILE A 115 21.65 -1.32 -10.89
CA ILE A 115 22.09 0.06 -11.06
C ILE A 115 22.05 0.82 -9.73
N LEU A 116 20.94 0.70 -8.98
CA LEU A 116 20.77 1.33 -7.67
C LEU A 116 21.82 0.86 -6.65
N THR A 117 22.13 -0.44 -6.69
CA THR A 117 23.19 -1.03 -5.87
C THR A 117 24.57 -0.50 -6.27
N LYS A 118 24.87 -0.44 -7.57
CA LYS A 118 26.14 0.05 -8.11
C LYS A 118 26.38 1.54 -7.82
N LEU A 119 25.31 2.32 -7.85
CA LEU A 119 25.34 3.76 -7.55
C LEU A 119 25.26 4.06 -6.03
N GLU A 120 25.32 3.04 -5.18
CA GLU A 120 25.28 3.15 -3.71
C GLU A 120 24.03 3.84 -3.13
N TYR A 121 22.90 3.82 -3.87
CA TYR A 121 21.63 4.32 -3.37
C TYR A 121 21.03 3.42 -2.28
N CYS A 122 21.36 2.12 -2.30
CA CYS A 122 20.88 1.12 -1.36
C CYS A 122 22.05 0.39 -0.70
N LYS A 123 22.03 0.32 0.64
CA LYS A 123 23.03 -0.45 1.41
C LYS A 123 22.64 -1.92 1.58
N LYS A 124 21.36 -2.25 1.37
CA LYS A 124 20.81 -3.60 1.53
C LYS A 124 20.06 -4.01 0.27
N GLN A 125 20.31 -5.19 -0.21
CA GLN A 125 19.65 -5.75 -1.39
C GLN A 125 18.11 -5.81 -1.23
N SER A 126 17.61 -6.05 -0.02
CA SER A 126 16.18 -6.03 0.27
C SER A 126 15.49 -4.67 0.11
N GLU A 127 16.25 -3.57 0.12
CA GLU A 127 15.76 -2.22 -0.13
C GLU A 127 15.84 -1.88 -1.62
N ALA A 128 16.82 -2.46 -2.34
CA ALA A 128 17.11 -2.18 -3.74
C ALA A 128 15.92 -2.53 -4.66
N ARG A 129 15.23 -3.64 -4.42
CA ARG A 129 14.06 -4.04 -5.22
C ARG A 129 12.90 -3.06 -5.09
N THR A 130 12.54 -2.66 -3.86
CA THR A 130 11.46 -1.67 -3.64
C THR A 130 11.80 -0.34 -4.29
N PHE A 131 13.07 0.06 -4.25
CA PHE A 131 13.51 1.28 -4.92
C PHE A 131 13.55 1.13 -6.43
N ALA A 132 13.87 -0.05 -6.95
CA ALA A 132 13.83 -0.36 -8.39
C ALA A 132 12.40 -0.26 -8.93
N GLU A 133 11.40 -0.80 -8.24
CA GLU A 133 9.98 -0.68 -8.60
C GLU A 133 9.52 0.79 -8.62
N GLN A 134 9.94 1.58 -7.63
CA GLN A 134 9.66 3.02 -7.59
C GLN A 134 10.38 3.77 -8.71
N ALA A 135 11.65 3.47 -8.96
CA ALA A 135 12.43 4.08 -10.03
C ALA A 135 11.83 3.74 -11.41
N ALA A 136 11.41 2.50 -11.64
CA ALA A 136 10.72 2.09 -12.88
C ALA A 136 9.45 2.92 -13.12
N THR A 137 8.61 3.08 -12.08
CA THR A 137 7.40 3.90 -12.16
C THR A 137 7.72 5.36 -12.50
N VAL A 138 8.73 5.93 -11.86
CA VAL A 138 9.16 7.31 -12.11
C VAL A 138 9.69 7.46 -13.53
N ILE A 139 10.61 6.60 -13.96
CA ILE A 139 11.21 6.61 -15.31
C ILE A 139 10.13 6.48 -16.40
N GLY A 140 9.21 5.53 -16.22
CA GLY A 140 8.09 5.36 -17.14
C GLY A 140 7.22 6.61 -17.23
N CYS A 141 6.91 7.25 -16.09
CA CYS A 141 6.13 8.49 -16.09
C CYS A 141 6.88 9.66 -16.77
N LEU A 142 8.21 9.78 -16.58
CA LEU A 142 9.03 10.79 -17.23
C LEU A 142 9.02 10.63 -18.76
N LYS A 143 9.23 9.42 -19.26
CA LYS A 143 9.15 9.07 -20.69
C LYS A 143 7.78 9.39 -21.26
N ASN A 144 6.73 8.94 -20.63
CA ASN A 144 5.35 9.13 -21.07
C ASN A 144 4.89 10.60 -21.06
N ARG A 145 5.49 11.44 -20.23
CA ARG A 145 5.26 12.90 -20.20
C ARG A 145 6.16 13.67 -21.13
N MET A 146 7.05 12.99 -21.87
CA MET A 146 8.01 13.60 -22.78
C MET A 146 8.84 14.70 -22.12
N MET A 147 9.26 14.47 -20.85
CA MET A 147 10.06 15.42 -20.11
C MET A 147 11.47 15.54 -20.71
N THR A 148 11.94 16.78 -20.84
CA THR A 148 13.29 17.06 -21.33
C THR A 148 14.36 16.70 -20.29
N ASP A 149 15.59 16.50 -20.74
CA ASP A 149 16.73 16.23 -19.85
C ASP A 149 16.89 17.31 -18.79
N GLU A 150 16.68 18.59 -19.12
CA GLU A 150 16.73 19.70 -18.17
C GLU A 150 15.66 19.60 -17.06
N GLU A 151 14.49 19.10 -17.39
CA GLU A 151 13.41 18.88 -16.41
C GLU A 151 13.70 17.67 -15.53
N ILE A 152 14.30 16.60 -16.09
CA ILE A 152 14.66 15.38 -15.35
C ILE A 152 15.87 15.64 -14.42
N LEU A 153 16.80 16.53 -14.79
CA LEU A 153 17.93 16.93 -13.97
C LEU A 153 17.52 17.63 -12.67
N ARG A 154 16.34 18.25 -12.62
CA ARG A 154 15.83 18.84 -11.38
C ARG A 154 15.61 17.74 -10.33
N PRO A 155 15.93 18.02 -9.03
CA PRO A 155 15.70 17.04 -7.97
C PRO A 155 14.19 16.74 -7.87
N LEU A 156 13.78 15.63 -8.44
CA LEU A 156 12.41 15.12 -8.28
C LEU A 156 12.29 14.50 -6.89
N PRO A 157 11.17 14.70 -6.18
CA PRO A 157 10.94 14.11 -4.88
C PRO A 157 10.64 12.62 -5.03
N ILE A 158 11.69 11.80 -5.13
CA ILE A 158 11.55 10.35 -5.05
C ILE A 158 11.62 9.97 -3.59
N ASN A 159 10.58 9.32 -3.10
CA ASN A 159 10.51 8.87 -1.73
C ASN A 159 11.31 7.56 -1.57
N MET A 160 12.63 7.67 -1.52
CA MET A 160 13.57 6.55 -1.31
C MET A 160 13.69 6.19 0.18
N GLY A 161 12.60 6.24 0.95
CA GLY A 161 12.50 5.69 2.30
C GLY A 161 13.49 6.28 3.31
N ALA A 162 13.43 7.52 3.61
CA ALA A 162 13.97 8.34 4.70
C ALA A 162 14.44 9.67 4.11
N ASP A 163 13.68 10.73 4.23
CA ASP A 163 14.02 12.18 4.12
C ASP A 163 15.11 12.63 3.09
N LYS A 164 15.55 11.74 2.19
CA LYS A 164 16.53 12.04 1.15
C LYS A 164 15.84 12.21 -0.20
N ARG A 165 15.77 13.44 -0.65
CA ARG A 165 15.49 13.74 -2.05
C ARG A 165 16.70 13.32 -2.87
N VAL A 166 16.52 12.32 -3.72
CA VAL A 166 17.58 11.80 -4.59
C VAL A 166 17.25 12.17 -6.03
N SER A 167 18.26 12.60 -6.80
CA SER A 167 18.07 12.80 -8.23
C SER A 167 17.90 11.46 -8.92
N ILE A 168 16.85 11.33 -9.75
CA ILE A 168 16.64 10.13 -10.58
C ILE A 168 17.59 10.08 -11.79
N TRP A 169 18.16 11.23 -12.18
CA TRP A 169 18.93 11.36 -13.40
C TRP A 169 20.08 10.33 -13.53
N PRO A 170 20.96 10.13 -12.52
CA PRO A 170 22.02 9.14 -12.64
C PRO A 170 21.50 7.71 -12.84
N VAL A 171 20.34 7.38 -12.27
CA VAL A 171 19.71 6.07 -12.42
C VAL A 171 19.13 5.93 -13.82
N TYR A 172 18.43 6.96 -14.30
CA TYR A 172 17.85 7.01 -15.63
C TYR A 172 18.93 6.90 -16.72
N GLU A 173 20.00 7.73 -16.62
CA GLU A 173 21.12 7.72 -17.57
C GLU A 173 21.82 6.34 -17.60
N ALA A 174 22.12 5.77 -16.44
CA ALA A 174 22.74 4.45 -16.34
C ALA A 174 21.82 3.34 -16.91
N TYR A 175 20.50 3.45 -16.70
CA TYR A 175 19.53 2.51 -17.23
C TYR A 175 19.46 2.57 -18.76
N GLN A 176 19.33 3.76 -19.33
CA GLN A 176 19.31 3.95 -20.79
C GLN A 176 20.62 3.49 -21.46
N LYS A 177 21.75 3.74 -20.80
CA LYS A 177 23.06 3.27 -21.25
C LYS A 177 23.15 1.74 -21.28
N GLU A 178 22.71 1.07 -20.22
CA GLU A 178 22.71 -0.41 -20.13
C GLU A 178 21.87 -1.04 -21.25
N LEU A 179 20.70 -0.44 -21.57
CA LEU A 179 19.84 -0.89 -22.65
C LEU A 179 20.49 -0.70 -24.02
N ALA A 180 21.12 0.45 -24.25
CA ALA A 180 21.73 0.80 -25.53
C ALA A 180 23.02 -0.01 -25.84
N GLU A 181 23.81 -0.37 -24.81
CA GLU A 181 25.06 -1.12 -24.95
C GLU A 181 24.85 -2.62 -25.17
N HIS A 182 23.65 -3.15 -24.97
CA HIS A 182 23.35 -4.56 -25.24
C HIS A 182 23.34 -4.86 -26.76
N GLN A 183 23.62 -6.13 -27.13
CA GLN A 183 23.63 -6.55 -28.52
C GLN A 183 22.64 -7.72 -28.78
N PRO A 184 21.55 -7.53 -29.50
CA PRO A 184 21.05 -6.27 -30.04
C PRO A 184 20.64 -5.28 -28.93
N PRO A 185 20.56 -3.96 -29.22
CA PRO A 185 20.09 -3.00 -28.24
C PRO A 185 18.71 -3.38 -27.69
N GLU A 186 18.49 -3.11 -26.41
CA GLU A 186 17.22 -3.40 -25.74
C GLU A 186 16.35 -2.16 -25.61
N MET A 187 15.06 -2.37 -25.50
CA MET A 187 14.06 -1.34 -25.20
C MET A 187 13.04 -1.88 -24.22
N ASP A 188 12.55 -1.06 -23.29
CA ASP A 188 11.35 -1.36 -22.50
C ASP A 188 10.07 -0.91 -23.23
N PHE A 189 8.90 -1.09 -22.60
CA PHE A 189 7.62 -0.70 -23.18
C PHE A 189 7.51 0.81 -23.46
N ASP A 190 8.12 1.65 -22.62
CA ASP A 190 8.07 3.10 -22.78
C ASP A 190 9.05 3.57 -23.86
N ASP A 191 10.25 2.96 -23.96
CA ASP A 191 11.19 3.19 -25.06
C ASP A 191 10.57 2.81 -26.41
N MET A 192 9.78 1.75 -26.45
CA MET A 192 9.05 1.34 -27.64
C MET A 192 8.12 2.45 -28.16
N LEU A 193 7.46 3.19 -27.29
CA LEU A 193 6.63 4.33 -27.67
C LEU A 193 7.50 5.47 -28.22
N ILE A 194 8.64 5.76 -27.61
CA ILE A 194 9.59 6.79 -28.06
C ILE A 194 10.11 6.44 -29.46
N HIS A 195 10.61 5.21 -29.65
CA HIS A 195 11.12 4.79 -30.94
C HIS A 195 10.05 4.74 -32.03
N ALA A 196 8.80 4.39 -31.68
CA ALA A 196 7.70 4.46 -32.64
C ALA A 196 7.41 5.89 -33.07
N LEU A 197 7.49 6.88 -32.16
CA LEU A 197 7.35 8.29 -32.49
C LEU A 197 8.49 8.76 -33.42
N GLU A 198 9.76 8.39 -33.09
CA GLU A 198 10.93 8.69 -33.90
C GLU A 198 10.78 8.11 -35.33
N VAL A 199 10.30 6.88 -35.46
CA VAL A 199 10.01 6.27 -36.79
C VAL A 199 8.94 7.06 -37.55
N LEU A 200 7.92 7.56 -36.87
CA LEU A 200 6.85 8.37 -37.46
C LEU A 200 7.31 9.81 -37.80
N ASP A 201 8.47 10.26 -37.32
CA ASP A 201 9.09 11.50 -37.79
C ASP A 201 9.68 11.38 -39.23
N ASN A 202 9.89 10.14 -39.69
CA ASN A 202 10.22 9.90 -41.11
C ASN A 202 8.97 10.09 -41.99
N PRO A 203 8.97 11.05 -42.92
CA PRO A 203 7.77 11.38 -43.72
C PRO A 203 7.21 10.21 -44.54
N ASN A 204 8.07 9.29 -44.98
CA ASN A 204 7.64 8.12 -45.76
C ASN A 204 6.89 7.13 -44.89
N MET A 205 7.41 6.85 -43.69
CA MET A 205 6.78 5.97 -42.69
C MET A 205 5.46 6.55 -42.21
N GLN A 206 5.45 7.84 -41.87
CA GLN A 206 4.23 8.55 -41.51
C GLN A 206 3.16 8.43 -42.61
N ALA A 207 3.49 8.79 -43.85
CA ALA A 207 2.57 8.71 -44.97
C ALA A 207 2.11 7.27 -45.28
N PHE A 208 2.97 6.28 -45.06
CA PHE A 208 2.59 4.85 -45.16
C PHE A 208 1.48 4.47 -44.20
N TRP A 209 1.67 4.78 -42.90
CA TRP A 209 0.70 4.43 -41.86
C TRP A 209 -0.59 5.24 -41.96
N GLN A 210 -0.54 6.53 -42.30
CA GLN A 210 -1.71 7.37 -42.55
C GLN A 210 -2.55 6.84 -43.73
N ARG A 211 -1.94 6.43 -44.85
CA ARG A 211 -2.68 5.83 -45.97
C ARG A 211 -3.25 4.47 -45.63
N LYS A 212 -2.56 3.69 -44.79
CA LYS A 212 -3.02 2.36 -44.39
C LYS A 212 -4.24 2.44 -43.49
N TYR A 213 -4.32 3.43 -42.59
CA TYR A 213 -5.40 3.62 -41.64
C TYR A 213 -5.94 5.05 -41.64
N PRO A 214 -6.79 5.38 -42.62
CA PRO A 214 -7.41 6.72 -42.71
C PRO A 214 -8.45 6.99 -41.63
N TYR A 215 -8.90 5.95 -40.91
CA TYR A 215 -9.83 6.05 -39.79
C TYR A 215 -9.14 5.53 -38.51
N VAL A 216 -8.93 6.42 -37.55
CA VAL A 216 -8.29 6.11 -36.29
C VAL A 216 -9.29 6.37 -35.18
N CYS A 217 -9.55 5.34 -34.35
CA CYS A 217 -10.39 5.45 -33.16
C CYS A 217 -9.54 5.17 -31.92
N VAL A 218 -9.70 5.98 -30.87
CA VAL A 218 -9.04 5.80 -29.58
C VAL A 218 -10.10 5.75 -28.50
N ASP A 219 -10.16 4.62 -27.78
CA ASP A 219 -11.03 4.44 -26.64
C ASP A 219 -10.25 4.64 -25.34
N GLU A 220 -10.94 5.00 -24.25
CA GLU A 220 -10.33 5.36 -22.94
C GLU A 220 -9.27 6.47 -23.09
N ALA A 221 -9.54 7.47 -23.93
CA ALA A 221 -8.58 8.52 -24.28
C ALA A 221 -8.04 9.31 -23.09
N GLN A 222 -8.78 9.37 -21.98
CA GLN A 222 -8.34 10.02 -20.74
C GLN A 222 -7.16 9.32 -20.04
N ASP A 223 -6.89 8.07 -20.39
CA ASP A 223 -5.78 7.29 -19.81
C ASP A 223 -4.52 7.33 -20.67
N THR A 224 -4.59 7.99 -21.82
CA THR A 224 -3.44 8.10 -22.73
C THR A 224 -2.44 9.12 -22.20
N SER A 225 -1.15 8.81 -22.41
CA SER A 225 -0.04 9.70 -22.05
C SER A 225 0.19 10.76 -23.16
N LEU A 226 0.99 11.80 -22.84
CA LEU A 226 1.36 12.80 -23.80
C LEU A 226 2.10 12.21 -25.01
N LEU A 227 2.99 11.24 -24.76
CA LEU A 227 3.73 10.50 -25.79
C LEU A 227 2.78 9.71 -26.70
N GLN A 228 1.78 9.04 -26.14
CA GLN A 228 0.77 8.32 -26.89
C GLN A 228 -0.11 9.26 -27.74
N HIS A 229 -0.46 10.44 -27.19
CA HIS A 229 -1.16 11.48 -27.95
C HIS A 229 -0.32 12.00 -29.12
N ALA A 230 0.99 12.18 -28.92
CA ALA A 230 1.89 12.60 -30.02
C ALA A 230 1.91 11.55 -31.14
N ILE A 231 1.93 10.26 -30.81
CA ILE A 231 1.87 9.17 -31.80
C ILE A 231 0.53 9.20 -32.56
N VAL A 232 -0.60 9.34 -31.84
CA VAL A 232 -1.93 9.44 -32.50
C VAL A 232 -2.00 10.66 -33.41
N GLN A 233 -1.44 11.80 -33.01
CA GLN A 233 -1.39 13.00 -33.82
C GLN A 233 -0.57 12.79 -35.10
N LYS A 234 0.54 12.06 -35.05
CA LYS A 234 1.34 11.70 -36.23
C LYS A 234 0.60 10.77 -37.19
N LEU A 235 -0.30 9.94 -36.70
CA LEU A 235 -1.12 9.04 -37.52
C LEU A 235 -2.29 9.76 -38.18
N HIS A 236 -2.75 10.87 -37.63
CA HIS A 236 -3.83 11.67 -38.20
C HIS A 236 -3.32 12.56 -39.34
N ARG A 237 -4.07 12.60 -40.44
CA ARG A 237 -3.85 13.50 -41.58
C ARG A 237 -5.09 14.38 -41.76
N THR A 238 -4.89 15.64 -42.13
CA THR A 238 -6.00 16.56 -42.44
C THR A 238 -6.91 15.95 -43.52
N GLY A 239 -8.19 15.88 -43.25
CA GLY A 239 -9.20 15.23 -44.09
C GLY A 239 -9.47 13.77 -43.80
N ASP A 240 -8.66 13.11 -42.92
CA ASP A 240 -8.96 11.78 -42.39
C ASP A 240 -9.78 11.87 -41.08
N SER A 241 -10.40 10.77 -40.64
CA SER A 241 -11.24 10.78 -39.45
C SER A 241 -10.46 10.28 -38.22
N LEU A 242 -10.37 11.14 -37.21
CA LEU A 242 -9.92 10.79 -35.87
C LEU A 242 -11.12 10.84 -34.92
N PHE A 243 -11.40 9.74 -34.24
CA PHE A 243 -12.48 9.61 -33.29
C PHE A 243 -11.93 9.21 -31.92
N MET A 244 -12.11 10.04 -30.88
CA MET A 244 -11.64 9.78 -29.54
C MET A 244 -12.83 9.72 -28.57
N VAL A 245 -12.85 8.68 -27.73
CA VAL A 245 -13.86 8.48 -26.69
C VAL A 245 -13.16 8.39 -25.34
N GLY A 246 -13.73 9.03 -24.34
CA GLY A 246 -13.18 8.98 -23.00
C GLY A 246 -14.03 9.72 -21.98
N ASP A 247 -13.72 9.48 -20.73
CA ASP A 247 -14.33 10.13 -19.56
C ASP A 247 -13.24 10.66 -18.64
N ASP A 248 -13.02 11.96 -18.64
CA ASP A 248 -12.01 12.65 -17.83
C ASP A 248 -12.22 12.43 -16.32
N ASP A 249 -13.46 12.19 -15.88
CA ASP A 249 -13.79 11.83 -14.49
C ASP A 249 -13.31 10.41 -14.12
N GLN A 250 -12.92 9.61 -15.09
CA GLN A 250 -12.37 8.26 -14.90
C GLN A 250 -10.85 8.18 -15.14
N SER A 251 -10.15 9.32 -15.28
CA SER A 251 -8.68 9.34 -15.40
C SER A 251 -8.03 9.07 -14.05
N ILE A 252 -7.45 7.87 -13.88
CA ILE A 252 -6.86 7.37 -12.62
C ILE A 252 -5.45 6.79 -12.79
N TYR A 253 -4.79 7.05 -13.91
CA TYR A 253 -3.46 6.51 -14.24
C TYR A 253 -2.39 7.62 -14.43
N ALA A 254 -2.49 8.73 -13.66
CA ALA A 254 -1.49 9.79 -13.71
C ALA A 254 -0.08 9.27 -13.36
N PHE A 255 0.03 8.26 -12.50
CA PHE A 255 1.29 7.59 -12.16
C PHE A 255 1.93 6.81 -13.34
N ARG A 256 1.17 6.54 -14.41
CA ARG A 256 1.64 5.99 -15.70
C ARG A 256 1.86 7.07 -16.75
N GLY A 257 1.74 8.34 -16.38
CA GLY A 257 1.88 9.47 -17.30
C GLY A 257 0.61 9.87 -18.02
N ALA A 258 -0.57 9.30 -17.65
CA ALA A 258 -1.85 9.75 -18.23
C ALA A 258 -2.08 11.26 -18.01
N MET A 259 -2.56 11.93 -19.04
CA MET A 259 -2.81 13.37 -19.04
C MET A 259 -4.20 13.68 -19.64
N PRO A 260 -5.25 13.75 -18.81
CA PRO A 260 -6.61 14.02 -19.26
C PRO A 260 -6.75 15.40 -19.95
N GLU A 261 -5.84 16.34 -19.66
CA GLU A 261 -5.78 17.64 -20.32
C GLU A 261 -5.65 17.54 -21.85
N ALA A 262 -5.01 16.49 -22.34
CA ALA A 262 -4.89 16.27 -23.78
C ALA A 262 -6.26 16.01 -24.43
N MET A 263 -7.15 15.29 -23.75
CA MET A 263 -8.53 15.09 -24.18
C MET A 263 -9.38 16.34 -23.96
N LEU A 264 -9.23 17.02 -22.81
CA LEU A 264 -9.99 18.23 -22.48
C LEU A 264 -9.70 19.41 -23.40
N THR A 265 -8.56 19.40 -24.10
CA THR A 265 -8.15 20.43 -25.06
C THR A 265 -8.22 19.94 -26.50
N PHE A 266 -8.98 18.90 -26.78
CA PHE A 266 -9.08 18.28 -28.11
C PHE A 266 -9.54 19.26 -29.18
N ASP A 267 -10.57 20.06 -28.90
CA ASP A 267 -11.12 21.13 -29.75
C ASP A 267 -10.11 22.25 -30.08
N ARG A 268 -9.09 22.43 -29.25
CA ARG A 268 -8.02 23.41 -29.48
C ARG A 268 -6.86 22.82 -30.28
N ARG A 269 -6.72 21.49 -30.29
CA ARG A 269 -5.64 20.78 -31.02
C ARG A 269 -5.99 20.46 -32.47
N TYR A 270 -7.29 20.30 -32.72
CA TYR A 270 -7.81 19.92 -34.05
C TYR A 270 -8.85 20.95 -34.46
N GLU A 271 -8.57 21.71 -35.55
CA GLU A 271 -9.35 22.90 -35.95
C GLU A 271 -10.83 22.63 -36.22
N ASP A 272 -11.15 21.46 -36.80
CA ASP A 272 -12.53 21.08 -37.15
C ASP A 272 -13.14 20.06 -36.18
N ALA A 273 -12.65 20.00 -34.93
CA ALA A 273 -13.12 19.03 -33.97
C ALA A 273 -14.56 19.28 -33.50
N ALA A 274 -15.40 18.25 -33.62
CA ALA A 274 -16.73 18.25 -33.01
C ALA A 274 -16.69 17.50 -31.67
N VAL A 275 -17.11 18.18 -30.59
CA VAL A 275 -17.16 17.62 -29.25
C VAL A 275 -18.60 17.26 -28.89
N HIS A 276 -18.88 15.99 -28.69
CA HIS A 276 -20.17 15.48 -28.25
C HIS A 276 -20.08 15.00 -26.81
N ARG A 277 -21.06 15.35 -25.98
CA ARG A 277 -21.15 14.96 -24.56
C ARG A 277 -22.24 13.93 -24.37
N MET A 278 -21.88 12.81 -23.73
CA MET A 278 -22.81 11.76 -23.37
C MET A 278 -23.13 11.90 -21.86
N GLY A 279 -24.31 12.45 -21.52
CA GLY A 279 -24.73 12.74 -20.16
C GLY A 279 -25.63 11.67 -19.53
N VAL A 280 -25.91 10.54 -20.22
CA VAL A 280 -26.81 9.49 -19.71
C VAL A 280 -26.01 8.25 -19.27
N ASN A 281 -26.17 7.86 -18.03
CA ASN A 281 -25.58 6.66 -17.47
C ASN A 281 -26.58 5.50 -17.61
N PHE A 282 -26.19 4.47 -18.36
CA PHE A 282 -27.01 3.27 -18.62
C PHE A 282 -26.72 2.12 -17.65
N ARG A 283 -25.70 2.24 -16.80
CA ARG A 283 -25.22 1.17 -15.91
C ARG A 283 -25.96 1.17 -14.57
N SER A 284 -25.93 2.29 -13.89
CA SER A 284 -26.26 2.38 -12.46
C SER A 284 -27.64 2.98 -12.23
N ASP A 285 -28.26 2.58 -11.12
CA ASP A 285 -29.52 3.12 -10.65
C ASP A 285 -29.37 4.57 -10.11
N GLN A 286 -30.49 5.26 -9.96
CA GLN A 286 -30.57 6.71 -9.75
C GLN A 286 -29.72 7.23 -8.59
N GLN A 287 -29.81 6.61 -7.40
CA GLN A 287 -29.09 7.08 -6.21
C GLN A 287 -27.56 7.00 -6.39
N ILE A 288 -27.09 5.95 -7.09
CA ILE A 288 -25.66 5.75 -7.34
C ILE A 288 -25.15 6.81 -8.30
N VAL A 289 -25.89 7.08 -9.39
CA VAL A 289 -25.52 8.12 -10.36
C VAL A 289 -25.52 9.50 -9.72
N LEU A 290 -26.59 9.88 -8.98
CA LEU A 290 -26.70 11.17 -8.33
C LEU A 290 -25.59 11.40 -7.29
N SER A 291 -25.32 10.40 -6.47
CA SER A 291 -24.25 10.51 -5.45
C SER A 291 -22.85 10.55 -6.05
N GLY A 292 -22.63 9.79 -7.13
CA GLY A 292 -21.37 9.83 -7.89
C GLY A 292 -21.17 11.16 -8.57
N ASP A 293 -22.19 11.70 -9.26
CA ASP A 293 -22.12 13.00 -9.92
C ASP A 293 -21.88 14.13 -8.91
N GLY A 294 -22.62 14.15 -7.78
CA GLY A 294 -22.41 15.14 -6.72
C GLY A 294 -20.97 15.13 -6.18
N LEU A 295 -20.40 13.95 -5.98
CA LEU A 295 -19.01 13.79 -5.53
C LEU A 295 -18.01 14.36 -6.55
N ILE A 296 -18.12 13.97 -7.83
CA ILE A 296 -17.13 14.31 -8.85
C ILE A 296 -17.20 15.78 -9.30
N GLN A 297 -18.36 16.44 -9.16
CA GLN A 297 -18.57 17.86 -9.44
C GLN A 297 -17.63 18.79 -8.63
N ARG A 298 -17.01 18.28 -7.56
CA ARG A 298 -16.07 19.04 -6.71
C ARG A 298 -14.68 19.15 -7.32
N ASN A 299 -14.36 18.33 -8.32
CA ASN A 299 -13.12 18.44 -9.07
C ASN A 299 -13.19 19.68 -10.00
N LYS A 300 -12.08 20.40 -10.09
CA LYS A 300 -11.97 21.60 -10.92
C LYS A 300 -11.47 21.30 -12.33
N ALA A 301 -10.48 20.39 -12.42
CA ALA A 301 -9.88 19.98 -13.68
C ALA A 301 -10.75 18.88 -14.34
N ARG A 302 -11.92 19.29 -14.89
CA ARG A 302 -12.86 18.38 -15.56
C ARG A 302 -13.71 19.09 -16.62
N ALA A 303 -14.23 18.32 -17.56
CA ALA A 303 -15.25 18.80 -18.50
C ALA A 303 -16.55 19.09 -17.73
N LYS A 304 -17.20 20.20 -18.04
CA LYS A 304 -18.51 20.54 -17.46
C LYS A 304 -19.57 19.61 -18.03
N LYS A 305 -19.97 18.61 -17.28
CA LYS A 305 -21.04 17.66 -17.61
C LYS A 305 -21.80 17.27 -16.34
N THR A 306 -23.05 16.87 -16.50
CA THR A 306 -23.92 16.30 -15.46
C THR A 306 -24.39 14.95 -15.95
N MET A 307 -24.41 13.97 -15.06
CA MET A 307 -24.82 12.61 -15.40
C MET A 307 -26.24 12.35 -14.92
N GLU A 308 -27.07 11.82 -15.82
CA GLU A 308 -28.43 11.39 -15.52
C GLU A 308 -28.55 9.86 -15.63
N ALA A 309 -29.28 9.24 -14.71
CA ALA A 309 -29.52 7.80 -14.77
C ALA A 309 -30.58 7.48 -15.83
N PHE A 310 -30.27 6.52 -16.70
CA PHE A 310 -31.27 5.92 -17.60
C PHE A 310 -32.26 5.06 -16.82
N SER A 311 -31.78 4.31 -15.83
CA SER A 311 -32.59 3.48 -14.94
C SER A 311 -33.60 4.33 -14.17
N LYS A 312 -34.84 3.80 -14.06
CA LYS A 312 -35.89 4.41 -13.22
C LYS A 312 -35.89 3.81 -11.79
N GLN A 313 -35.09 2.80 -11.55
CA GLN A 313 -34.96 2.21 -10.23
C GLN A 313 -34.18 3.15 -9.29
N PRO A 314 -34.56 3.23 -8.02
CA PRO A 314 -33.88 4.11 -7.06
C PRO A 314 -32.44 3.66 -6.80
N GLY A 315 -32.19 2.33 -6.77
CA GLY A 315 -30.93 1.76 -6.31
C GLY A 315 -30.74 1.93 -4.80
N GLU A 316 -29.68 1.38 -4.26
CA GLU A 316 -29.39 1.45 -2.83
C GLU A 316 -27.96 1.91 -2.56
N ILE A 317 -27.80 2.87 -1.66
CA ILE A 317 -26.48 3.24 -1.10
C ILE A 317 -26.57 3.15 0.41
N ARG A 318 -25.59 2.51 1.06
CA ARG A 318 -25.46 2.44 2.51
C ARG A 318 -24.03 2.71 2.96
N ILE A 319 -23.89 3.44 4.05
CA ILE A 319 -22.61 3.59 4.73
C ILE A 319 -22.63 2.71 5.97
N ILE A 320 -21.63 1.83 6.10
CA ILE A 320 -21.51 0.87 7.19
C ILE A 320 -20.37 1.29 8.09
N ASP A 321 -20.69 1.79 9.29
CA ASP A 321 -19.71 2.18 10.30
C ASP A 321 -19.42 0.99 11.21
N ILE A 322 -18.22 0.41 11.08
CA ILE A 322 -17.83 -0.83 11.77
C ILE A 322 -16.34 -0.78 12.18
N SER A 323 -15.99 -1.42 13.30
CA SER A 323 -14.58 -1.55 13.67
C SER A 323 -13.80 -2.46 12.72
N ALA A 324 -12.50 -2.20 12.55
CA ALA A 324 -11.64 -3.00 11.66
C ALA A 324 -11.59 -4.49 12.07
N ALA A 325 -11.68 -4.81 13.37
CA ALA A 325 -11.72 -6.19 13.87
C ALA A 325 -12.98 -6.95 13.38
N ARG A 326 -14.10 -6.26 13.24
CA ARG A 326 -15.37 -6.86 12.81
C ARG A 326 -15.60 -6.85 11.30
N GLN A 327 -14.79 -6.10 10.55
CA GLN A 327 -14.94 -5.93 9.10
C GLN A 327 -14.90 -7.28 8.37
N GLY A 328 -13.97 -8.19 8.73
CA GLY A 328 -13.87 -9.51 8.09
C GLY A 328 -15.13 -10.36 8.27
N GLN A 329 -15.69 -10.39 9.48
CA GLN A 329 -16.95 -11.11 9.75
C GLN A 329 -18.13 -10.51 8.98
N PHE A 330 -18.23 -9.18 8.96
CA PHE A 330 -19.26 -8.49 8.17
C PHE A 330 -19.20 -8.89 6.69
N LEU A 331 -17.99 -8.85 6.09
CA LEU A 331 -17.80 -9.22 4.69
C LEU A 331 -18.14 -10.69 4.42
N LEU A 332 -17.77 -11.59 5.33
CA LEU A 332 -18.16 -13.00 5.27
C LEU A 332 -19.68 -13.18 5.27
N ASP A 333 -20.38 -12.47 6.17
CA ASP A 333 -21.84 -12.55 6.27
C ASP A 333 -22.53 -12.01 5.00
N GLN A 334 -21.98 -10.92 4.40
CA GLN A 334 -22.48 -10.41 3.12
C GLN A 334 -22.25 -11.42 1.99
N ALA A 335 -21.05 -11.99 1.91
CA ALA A 335 -20.70 -12.99 0.90
C ALA A 335 -21.58 -14.24 1.01
N ARG A 336 -21.81 -14.76 2.21
CA ARG A 336 -22.69 -15.92 2.45
C ARG A 336 -24.16 -15.64 2.08
N ARG A 337 -24.66 -14.46 2.43
CA ARG A 337 -26.03 -14.05 2.06
C ARG A 337 -26.18 -13.95 0.54
N PHE A 338 -25.18 -13.39 -0.11
CA PHE A 338 -25.11 -13.29 -1.56
C PHE A 338 -25.10 -14.68 -2.20
N CYS A 339 -24.17 -15.57 -1.83
CA CYS A 339 -24.09 -16.92 -2.38
C CYS A 339 -25.40 -17.70 -2.17
N LYS A 340 -25.99 -17.64 -0.95
CA LYS A 340 -27.25 -18.31 -0.66
C LYS A 340 -28.45 -17.80 -1.49
N LYS A 341 -28.50 -16.48 -1.78
CA LYS A 341 -29.55 -15.88 -2.62
C LYS A 341 -29.46 -16.37 -4.06
N GLN A 342 -28.25 -16.70 -4.53
CA GLN A 342 -28.00 -17.13 -5.91
C GLN A 342 -28.21 -18.64 -6.14
N GLU A 343 -28.35 -19.44 -5.07
CA GLU A 343 -28.67 -20.88 -5.18
C GLU A 343 -30.07 -21.06 -5.81
N GLY A 344 -30.11 -21.38 -7.10
CA GLY A 344 -31.33 -21.64 -7.85
C GLY A 344 -31.90 -20.49 -8.69
N GLY A 345 -31.17 -19.38 -8.83
CA GLY A 345 -31.55 -18.24 -9.68
C GLY A 345 -31.17 -18.46 -11.15
N GLU A 346 -32.07 -18.11 -12.09
CA GLU A 346 -31.80 -18.20 -13.55
C GLU A 346 -30.77 -17.14 -14.03
N ASN A 347 -30.63 -16.00 -13.32
CA ASN A 347 -29.70 -14.93 -13.62
C ASN A 347 -28.85 -14.64 -12.39
N PRO A 348 -27.61 -15.14 -12.30
CA PRO A 348 -26.73 -14.87 -11.16
C PRO A 348 -26.31 -13.40 -11.14
N GLU A 349 -26.62 -12.70 -10.03
CA GLU A 349 -26.09 -11.37 -9.75
C GLU A 349 -24.58 -11.45 -9.40
N SER A 350 -23.87 -10.35 -9.52
CA SER A 350 -22.44 -10.24 -9.23
C SER A 350 -22.19 -9.38 -7.98
N LEU A 351 -21.22 -9.80 -7.14
CA LEU A 351 -20.78 -9.06 -5.96
C LEU A 351 -19.27 -8.81 -6.03
N ALA A 352 -18.87 -7.53 -5.92
CA ALA A 352 -17.47 -7.16 -5.80
C ALA A 352 -17.17 -6.48 -4.45
N ILE A 353 -16.02 -6.83 -3.87
CA ILE A 353 -15.40 -6.10 -2.74
C ILE A 353 -14.21 -5.36 -3.28
N LEU A 354 -14.28 -4.02 -3.25
CA LEU A 354 -13.26 -3.13 -3.78
C LEU A 354 -12.44 -2.50 -2.66
N TYR A 355 -11.12 -2.52 -2.82
CA TYR A 355 -10.16 -2.02 -1.84
C TYR A 355 -9.10 -1.13 -2.49
N ARG A 356 -8.48 -0.26 -1.67
CA ARG A 356 -7.43 0.68 -2.15
C ARG A 356 -6.07 0.00 -2.27
N ASN A 357 -5.70 -0.87 -1.34
CA ASN A 357 -4.40 -1.54 -1.25
C ASN A 357 -4.55 -3.04 -1.08
N ASN A 358 -3.63 -3.84 -1.62
CA ASN A 358 -3.64 -5.29 -1.52
C ASN A 358 -3.66 -5.81 -0.07
N VAL A 359 -3.03 -5.07 0.87
CA VAL A 359 -3.05 -5.44 2.31
C VAL A 359 -4.47 -5.50 2.87
N SER A 360 -5.36 -4.61 2.40
CA SER A 360 -6.76 -4.56 2.85
C SER A 360 -7.57 -5.79 2.47
N ALA A 361 -7.18 -6.45 1.39
CA ALA A 361 -7.82 -7.68 0.92
C ALA A 361 -7.40 -8.94 1.70
N LEU A 362 -6.28 -8.87 2.43
CA LEU A 362 -5.76 -10.06 3.14
C LEU A 362 -6.73 -10.58 4.20
N LEU A 363 -7.40 -9.69 4.92
CA LEU A 363 -8.38 -10.06 5.94
C LEU A 363 -9.62 -10.74 5.34
N PRO A 364 -10.38 -10.14 4.38
CA PRO A 364 -11.50 -10.82 3.74
C PRO A 364 -11.09 -12.13 3.06
N LEU A 365 -9.93 -12.18 2.41
CA LEU A 365 -9.40 -13.39 1.78
C LEU A 365 -9.22 -14.52 2.80
N ALA A 366 -8.63 -14.24 3.97
CA ALA A 366 -8.45 -15.23 5.04
C ALA A 366 -9.79 -15.71 5.61
N TYR A 367 -10.78 -14.82 5.77
CA TYR A 367 -12.13 -15.19 6.19
C TYR A 367 -12.81 -16.10 5.17
N PHE A 368 -12.75 -15.78 3.89
CA PHE A 368 -13.37 -16.56 2.82
C PHE A 368 -12.70 -17.93 2.70
N PHE A 369 -11.36 -17.95 2.78
CA PHE A 369 -10.61 -19.19 2.77
C PHE A 369 -10.98 -20.13 3.92
N LYS A 370 -11.00 -19.61 5.16
CA LYS A 370 -11.34 -20.38 6.36
C LYS A 370 -12.76 -20.94 6.33
N ASN A 371 -13.68 -20.27 5.61
CA ASN A 371 -15.11 -20.58 5.61
C ASN A 371 -15.61 -21.12 4.26
N ASP A 372 -14.72 -21.53 3.37
CA ASP A 372 -15.01 -22.12 2.06
C ASP A 372 -15.96 -21.29 1.18
N VAL A 373 -15.91 -19.95 1.32
CA VAL A 373 -16.65 -19.04 0.44
C VAL A 373 -15.92 -18.94 -0.90
N PRO A 374 -16.59 -19.22 -2.04
CA PRO A 374 -15.99 -19.10 -3.35
C PRO A 374 -15.72 -17.62 -3.69
N PHE A 375 -14.50 -17.34 -4.14
CA PHE A 375 -14.11 -16.00 -4.59
C PHE A 375 -13.14 -16.06 -5.75
N VAL A 376 -13.14 -15.00 -6.56
CA VAL A 376 -12.14 -14.74 -7.60
C VAL A 376 -11.49 -13.40 -7.31
N GLY A 377 -10.28 -13.20 -7.76
CA GLY A 377 -9.60 -11.93 -7.61
C GLY A 377 -8.78 -11.56 -8.82
N ASN A 378 -8.94 -10.34 -9.29
CA ASN A 378 -7.99 -9.75 -10.21
C ASN A 378 -6.68 -9.55 -9.43
N LYS A 379 -5.72 -10.49 -9.54
CA LYS A 379 -4.44 -10.46 -8.83
C LYS A 379 -4.47 -10.96 -7.35
N VAL A 380 -5.21 -12.04 -7.06
CA VAL A 380 -5.12 -12.72 -5.75
C VAL A 380 -3.66 -13.10 -5.43
N PHE A 381 -2.89 -13.43 -6.45
CA PHE A 381 -1.46 -13.68 -6.31
C PHE A 381 -0.71 -12.50 -5.65
N ASP A 382 -0.98 -11.26 -6.05
CA ASP A 382 -0.34 -10.08 -5.46
C ASP A 382 -0.67 -9.91 -3.96
N ILE A 383 -1.88 -10.32 -3.55
CA ILE A 383 -2.26 -10.32 -2.13
C ILE A 383 -1.47 -11.38 -1.38
N LEU A 384 -1.32 -12.56 -1.94
CA LEU A 384 -0.60 -13.66 -1.33
C LEU A 384 0.92 -13.39 -1.26
N THR A 385 1.48 -12.60 -2.18
CA THR A 385 2.90 -12.18 -2.10
C THR A 385 3.23 -11.43 -0.82
N LEU A 386 2.25 -10.78 -0.18
CA LEU A 386 2.43 -10.14 1.11
C LEU A 386 2.84 -11.11 2.23
N LEU A 387 2.42 -12.38 2.13
CA LEU A 387 2.82 -13.44 3.05
C LEU A 387 4.27 -13.92 2.84
N TYR A 388 4.90 -13.54 1.74
CA TYR A 388 6.32 -13.75 1.47
C TYR A 388 7.18 -12.54 1.85
N SER A 389 6.58 -11.46 2.35
CA SER A 389 7.34 -10.34 2.88
C SER A 389 8.19 -10.75 4.07
N ARG A 390 9.36 -10.11 4.23
CA ARG A 390 10.28 -10.41 5.35
C ARG A 390 9.60 -10.36 6.71
N THR A 391 8.68 -9.42 6.93
CA THR A 391 7.95 -9.30 8.20
C THR A 391 7.01 -10.47 8.42
N ALA A 392 6.24 -10.88 7.40
CA ALA A 392 5.36 -12.03 7.51
C ALA A 392 6.16 -13.33 7.73
N ILE A 393 7.27 -13.51 7.00
CA ILE A 393 8.18 -14.64 7.19
C ILE A 393 8.73 -14.68 8.62
N ASN A 394 9.18 -13.53 9.16
CA ASN A 394 9.69 -13.47 10.53
C ASN A 394 8.61 -13.84 11.57
N ILE A 395 7.38 -13.39 11.36
CA ILE A 395 6.25 -13.74 12.25
C ILE A 395 5.99 -15.24 12.19
N LEU A 396 5.87 -15.83 11.00
CA LEU A 396 5.63 -17.27 10.85
C LEU A 396 6.81 -18.11 11.40
N ALA A 397 8.04 -17.70 11.12
CA ALA A 397 9.25 -18.37 11.66
C ALA A 397 9.28 -18.35 13.17
N PHE A 398 8.90 -17.22 13.80
CA PHE A 398 8.78 -17.11 15.25
C PHE A 398 7.73 -18.08 15.80
N LEU A 399 6.55 -18.13 15.18
CA LEU A 399 5.48 -19.05 15.61
C LEU A 399 5.88 -20.52 15.43
N CYS A 400 6.57 -20.87 14.35
CA CYS A 400 7.14 -22.21 14.18
C CYS A 400 8.14 -22.55 15.28
N PHE A 401 8.98 -21.59 15.70
CA PHE A 401 9.92 -21.82 16.81
C PHE A 401 9.22 -21.93 18.16
N VAL A 402 8.10 -21.25 18.37
CA VAL A 402 7.25 -21.44 19.56
C VAL A 402 6.71 -22.87 19.61
N LEU A 403 6.30 -23.42 18.47
CA LEU A 403 5.81 -24.81 18.35
C LEU A 403 6.93 -25.86 18.53
N GLU A 404 8.13 -25.58 18.00
CA GLU A 404 9.27 -26.51 17.97
C GLU A 404 10.52 -25.85 18.59
N PRO A 405 10.57 -25.64 19.92
CA PRO A 405 11.65 -24.90 20.58
C PRO A 405 12.97 -25.66 20.65
N ASP A 406 12.98 -26.95 20.31
CA ASP A 406 14.12 -27.86 20.18
C ASP A 406 14.63 -27.96 18.73
N SER A 407 13.89 -27.44 17.75
CA SER A 407 14.29 -27.39 16.34
C SER A 407 15.33 -26.29 16.10
N PHE A 408 16.55 -26.72 15.72
CA PHE A 408 17.62 -25.80 15.37
C PHE A 408 17.30 -24.97 14.11
N GLN A 409 16.58 -25.56 13.16
CA GLN A 409 16.14 -24.90 11.95
C GLN A 409 15.11 -23.81 12.27
N ALA A 410 14.11 -24.11 13.10
CA ALA A 410 13.11 -23.12 13.53
C ALA A 410 13.78 -21.97 14.33
N TYR A 411 14.75 -22.28 15.20
CA TYR A 411 15.56 -21.29 15.90
C TYR A 411 16.31 -20.36 14.94
N SER A 412 17.03 -20.93 13.97
CA SER A 412 17.79 -20.15 12.99
C SER A 412 16.92 -19.22 12.16
N SER A 413 15.73 -19.70 11.77
CA SER A 413 14.77 -18.91 10.99
C SER A 413 14.14 -17.77 11.81
N ALA A 414 13.86 -18.01 13.08
CA ALA A 414 13.27 -17.02 14.00
C ALA A 414 14.30 -16.04 14.60
N TYR A 415 15.59 -16.28 14.42
CA TYR A 415 16.68 -15.46 14.95
C TYR A 415 16.53 -13.94 14.70
N PRO A 416 16.08 -13.46 13.52
CA PRO A 416 15.88 -12.03 13.27
C PRO A 416 14.88 -11.37 14.22
N VAL A 417 14.00 -12.11 14.87
CA VAL A 417 12.95 -11.57 15.75
C VAL A 417 13.55 -11.02 17.04
N TRP A 418 14.44 -11.75 17.70
CA TRP A 418 14.99 -11.36 19.01
C TRP A 418 16.39 -10.75 18.94
N ASN A 419 17.02 -10.70 17.78
CA ASN A 419 18.35 -10.11 17.64
C ASN A 419 18.42 -8.61 18.05
N HIS A 420 17.27 -7.95 18.14
CA HIS A 420 17.14 -6.56 18.55
C HIS A 420 16.76 -6.41 20.04
N TYR A 421 16.43 -7.51 20.73
CA TYR A 421 16.00 -7.48 22.11
C TYR A 421 17.11 -6.94 23.03
N HIS A 422 16.87 -5.80 23.65
CA HIS A 422 17.82 -5.09 24.51
C HIS A 422 19.24 -4.97 23.96
N GLY A 423 19.42 -4.90 22.65
CA GLY A 423 20.73 -4.83 22.01
C GLY A 423 21.55 -6.13 22.09
N LEU A 424 20.90 -7.27 22.10
CA LEU A 424 21.52 -8.60 22.26
C LEU A 424 22.62 -8.89 21.22
N PHE A 425 22.53 -8.35 20.01
CA PHE A 425 23.49 -8.43 18.89
C PHE A 425 24.43 -9.66 18.94
N LEU A 426 23.85 -10.83 19.02
CA LEU A 426 24.61 -12.07 18.82
C LEU A 426 25.00 -12.14 17.33
N ASN A 427 26.27 -12.36 17.02
CA ASN A 427 26.63 -12.68 15.64
C ASN A 427 25.98 -14.02 15.27
N ARG A 428 25.28 -14.08 14.12
CA ARG A 428 24.58 -15.28 13.65
C ARG A 428 25.50 -16.49 13.61
N GLU A 429 26.72 -16.34 13.11
CA GLU A 429 27.75 -17.40 13.09
C GLU A 429 28.10 -17.88 14.51
N THR A 430 28.24 -16.98 15.46
CA THR A 430 28.55 -17.32 16.85
C THR A 430 27.36 -17.98 17.54
N ALA A 431 26.15 -17.49 17.31
CA ALA A 431 24.95 -18.02 17.95
C ALA A 431 24.45 -19.32 17.31
N VAL A 432 24.61 -19.49 16.02
CA VAL A 432 24.07 -20.63 15.25
C VAL A 432 25.15 -21.71 15.05
N GLU A 433 26.34 -21.36 14.56
CA GLU A 433 27.37 -22.36 14.27
C GLU A 433 28.07 -22.92 15.51
N ASN A 434 28.38 -22.07 16.50
CA ASN A 434 28.98 -22.54 17.75
C ASN A 434 28.00 -23.39 18.55
N LEU A 435 26.71 -23.04 18.57
CA LEU A 435 25.67 -23.87 19.19
C LEU A 435 25.61 -25.23 18.48
N ARG A 436 25.61 -25.26 17.13
CA ARG A 436 25.58 -26.48 16.36
C ARG A 436 26.80 -27.36 16.58
N LYS A 437 28.00 -26.78 16.64
CA LYS A 437 29.25 -27.50 16.92
C LYS A 437 29.31 -28.06 18.36
N GLN A 438 28.74 -27.34 19.35
CA GLN A 438 28.72 -27.79 20.74
C GLN A 438 27.61 -28.79 21.06
N MET A 439 26.50 -28.75 20.33
CA MET A 439 25.39 -29.68 20.52
C MET A 439 25.68 -31.08 19.90
N GLY A 440 26.74 -31.22 19.07
CA GLY A 440 27.04 -32.45 18.34
C GLY A 440 25.99 -32.74 17.25
N GLU A 441 26.31 -33.66 16.32
CA GLU A 441 25.35 -34.14 15.30
C GLU A 441 24.24 -35.01 15.91
N GLU A 442 24.39 -35.48 17.15
CA GLU A 442 23.35 -36.16 17.92
C GLU A 442 22.44 -35.13 18.60
N ASN A 443 21.19 -35.09 18.20
CA ASN A 443 20.09 -34.33 18.74
C ASN A 443 19.92 -34.60 20.26
N SER A 444 20.72 -33.97 21.11
CA SER A 444 20.52 -33.99 22.55
C SER A 444 19.23 -33.27 22.86
N GLY A 445 18.12 -34.00 22.98
CA GLY A 445 16.77 -33.50 23.13
C GLY A 445 16.63 -32.34 24.11
N GLY A 446 15.65 -31.47 23.84
CA GLY A 446 15.27 -30.35 24.69
C GLY A 446 15.52 -28.95 24.10
N PRO A 447 14.87 -27.92 24.68
CA PRO A 447 14.79 -26.58 24.10
C PRO A 447 16.15 -25.89 23.89
N ILE A 448 16.28 -25.17 22.78
CA ILE A 448 17.54 -24.52 22.35
C ILE A 448 17.92 -23.33 23.23
N LEU A 449 16.96 -22.47 23.62
CA LEU A 449 17.27 -21.25 24.36
C LEU A 449 17.91 -21.53 25.76
N PRO A 450 17.43 -22.48 26.56
CA PRO A 450 18.12 -22.87 27.79
C PRO A 450 19.57 -23.34 27.58
N LYS A 451 19.84 -24.07 26.50
CA LYS A 451 21.20 -24.51 26.13
C LYS A 451 22.09 -23.34 25.75
N LEU A 452 21.55 -22.40 24.95
CA LEU A 452 22.24 -21.15 24.60
C LEU A 452 22.53 -20.33 25.85
N GLN A 453 21.58 -20.24 26.78
CA GLN A 453 21.76 -19.53 28.04
C GLN A 453 22.93 -20.12 28.85
N ALA A 454 22.96 -21.45 28.97
CA ALA A 454 24.05 -22.16 29.69
C ALA A 454 25.41 -21.92 29.01
N LEU A 455 25.45 -21.98 27.68
CA LEU A 455 26.65 -21.66 26.90
C LEU A 455 27.16 -20.22 27.14
N LEU A 456 26.29 -19.23 27.06
CA LEU A 456 26.66 -17.82 27.28
C LEU A 456 27.17 -17.60 28.71
N ARG A 457 26.61 -18.27 29.72
CA ARG A 457 27.14 -18.26 31.08
C ARG A 457 28.56 -18.84 31.18
N SER A 458 28.82 -19.94 30.49
CA SER A 458 30.17 -20.54 30.46
C SER A 458 31.21 -19.68 29.77
N LEU A 459 30.78 -18.84 28.82
CA LEU A 459 31.62 -17.85 28.12
C LEU A 459 31.78 -16.51 28.89
N GLY A 460 31.16 -16.38 30.07
CA GLY A 460 31.20 -15.14 30.85
C GLY A 460 30.25 -14.04 30.39
N GLU A 461 29.41 -14.30 29.39
CA GLU A 461 28.46 -13.35 28.79
C GLU A 461 27.14 -13.28 29.60
N MET A 462 27.24 -12.86 30.90
CA MET A 462 26.16 -12.94 31.86
C MET A 462 24.92 -12.14 31.47
N ASP A 463 25.09 -10.92 30.90
CA ASP A 463 23.96 -10.08 30.47
C ASP A 463 23.20 -10.69 29.31
N LYS A 464 23.90 -11.21 28.31
CA LYS A 464 23.29 -11.91 27.17
C LYS A 464 22.57 -13.19 27.64
N ALA A 465 23.18 -13.93 28.57
CA ALA A 465 22.56 -15.12 29.15
C ALA A 465 21.27 -14.79 29.90
N ARG A 466 21.21 -13.66 30.61
CA ARG A 466 20.00 -13.16 31.27
C ARG A 466 18.91 -12.86 30.23
N HIS A 467 19.21 -12.09 29.19
CA HIS A 467 18.25 -11.77 28.14
C HIS A 467 17.70 -13.01 27.43
N ILE A 468 18.54 -14.02 27.15
CA ILE A 468 18.08 -15.31 26.60
C ILE A 468 17.13 -16.01 27.56
N GLY A 469 17.38 -15.96 28.89
CA GLY A 469 16.45 -16.47 29.89
C GLY A 469 15.11 -15.74 29.93
N GLU A 470 15.13 -14.42 29.78
CA GLU A 470 13.90 -13.60 29.69
C GLU A 470 13.09 -13.98 28.42
N ILE A 471 13.75 -14.09 27.27
CA ILE A 471 13.13 -14.53 26.01
C ILE A 471 12.49 -15.94 26.22
N TRP A 472 13.21 -16.86 26.84
CA TRP A 472 12.68 -18.21 27.12
C TRP A 472 11.43 -18.19 28.00
N THR A 473 11.39 -17.35 29.02
CA THR A 473 10.22 -17.19 29.88
C THR A 473 9.01 -16.63 29.10
N ILE A 474 9.24 -15.69 28.19
CA ILE A 474 8.19 -15.16 27.30
C ILE A 474 7.66 -16.28 26.39
N LEU A 475 8.54 -17.09 25.78
CA LEU A 475 8.14 -18.20 24.92
C LEU A 475 7.30 -19.25 25.65
N GLN A 476 7.71 -19.63 26.87
CA GLN A 476 6.95 -20.58 27.68
C GLN A 476 5.52 -20.09 27.98
N ARG A 477 5.34 -18.79 28.24
CA ARG A 477 4.02 -18.22 28.46
C ARG A 477 3.21 -18.22 27.15
N ILE A 478 3.83 -17.89 26.00
CA ILE A 478 3.16 -17.96 24.69
C ILE A 478 2.71 -19.39 24.39
N GLN A 479 3.54 -20.40 24.69
CA GLN A 479 3.19 -21.82 24.52
C GLN A 479 2.02 -22.24 25.42
N ALA A 480 1.97 -21.73 26.67
CA ALA A 480 0.90 -22.05 27.60
C ALA A 480 -0.46 -21.44 27.19
N GLU A 481 -0.46 -20.25 26.58
CA GLU A 481 -1.67 -19.59 26.08
C GLU A 481 -2.14 -20.19 24.75
N ASP A 482 -1.22 -20.68 23.91
CA ASP A 482 -1.45 -21.25 22.58
C ASP A 482 -2.39 -20.41 21.69
N LYS A 483 -2.36 -19.06 21.82
CA LYS A 483 -3.15 -18.13 21.01
C LYS A 483 -2.24 -17.39 20.05
N PRO A 484 -2.47 -17.48 18.71
CA PRO A 484 -1.55 -16.91 17.72
C PRO A 484 -1.55 -15.38 17.73
N ASP A 485 -2.69 -14.73 17.97
CA ASP A 485 -2.78 -13.27 18.10
C ASP A 485 -2.00 -12.78 19.34
N PHE A 486 -2.15 -13.46 20.48
CA PHE A 486 -1.37 -13.19 21.69
C PHE A 486 0.13 -13.38 21.41
N ALA A 487 0.53 -14.44 20.71
CA ALA A 487 1.92 -14.73 20.38
C ALA A 487 2.54 -13.61 19.51
N ILE A 488 1.83 -13.14 18.50
CA ILE A 488 2.29 -12.04 17.62
C ILE A 488 2.37 -10.73 18.44
N MET A 489 1.38 -10.43 19.27
CA MET A 489 1.39 -9.23 20.10
C MET A 489 2.52 -9.25 21.15
N ALA A 490 2.79 -10.41 21.76
CA ALA A 490 3.92 -10.58 22.68
C ALA A 490 5.27 -10.42 21.96
N MET A 491 5.41 -10.98 20.76
CA MET A 491 6.60 -10.77 19.90
C MET A 491 6.83 -9.28 19.65
N LEU A 492 5.81 -8.53 19.31
CA LEU A 492 5.93 -7.10 19.03
C LEU A 492 6.31 -6.29 20.26
N LYS A 493 5.62 -6.51 21.38
CA LYS A 493 5.71 -5.67 22.58
C LYS A 493 6.83 -6.12 23.50
N GLU A 494 6.90 -7.40 23.82
CA GLU A 494 7.78 -7.94 24.84
C GLU A 494 9.16 -8.33 24.31
N LEU A 495 9.23 -8.83 23.07
CA LEU A 495 10.51 -9.04 22.34
C LEU A 495 10.96 -7.78 21.60
N GLU A 496 10.27 -6.65 21.76
CA GLU A 496 10.59 -5.35 21.19
C GLU A 496 10.67 -5.32 19.64
N TYR A 497 10.07 -6.30 18.96
CA TYR A 497 10.11 -6.34 17.49
C TYR A 497 9.46 -5.12 16.84
N ASN A 498 8.52 -4.45 17.53
CA ASN A 498 7.92 -3.18 17.07
C ASN A 498 8.93 -2.03 16.98
N LYS A 499 10.12 -2.14 17.59
CA LYS A 499 11.22 -1.18 17.49
C LYS A 499 12.10 -1.41 16.24
N ASN A 500 11.86 -2.50 15.50
CA ASN A 500 12.59 -2.77 14.24
C ASN A 500 12.32 -1.66 13.22
N GLY A 501 13.34 -1.28 12.47
CA GLY A 501 13.27 -0.21 11.47
C GLY A 501 12.20 -0.44 10.39
N SER A 502 11.92 -1.70 10.03
CA SER A 502 10.85 -2.05 9.06
C SER A 502 9.45 -1.68 9.58
N MET A 503 9.23 -1.71 10.89
CA MET A 503 7.95 -1.36 11.53
C MET A 503 7.62 0.14 11.44
N LYS A 504 8.54 0.99 10.99
CA LYS A 504 8.27 2.41 10.69
C LYS A 504 7.48 2.59 9.38
N GLN A 505 7.49 1.60 8.51
CA GLN A 505 6.78 1.66 7.23
C GLN A 505 5.29 1.40 7.43
N LYS A 506 4.42 2.28 6.91
CA LYS A 506 2.95 2.18 7.07
C LYS A 506 2.38 0.87 6.52
N ASN A 507 2.87 0.43 5.35
CA ASN A 507 2.40 -0.83 4.74
C ASN A 507 2.75 -2.06 5.61
N VAL A 508 3.93 -2.05 6.25
CA VAL A 508 4.33 -3.11 7.19
C VAL A 508 3.43 -3.11 8.43
N GLN A 509 3.12 -1.92 8.97
CA GLN A 509 2.20 -1.79 10.09
C GLN A 509 0.81 -2.34 9.75
N LEU A 510 0.27 -1.98 8.58
CA LEU A 510 -1.03 -2.47 8.11
C LEU A 510 -1.02 -4.01 7.94
N LEU A 511 0.05 -4.57 7.37
CA LEU A 511 0.21 -6.02 7.24
C LEU A 511 0.21 -6.73 8.58
N VAL A 512 0.98 -6.24 9.56
CA VAL A 512 1.06 -6.84 10.90
C VAL A 512 -0.29 -6.77 11.60
N MET A 513 -0.97 -5.63 11.53
CA MET A 513 -2.32 -5.48 12.09
C MET A 513 -3.33 -6.43 11.44
N ALA A 514 -3.24 -6.63 10.11
CA ALA A 514 -4.07 -7.61 9.41
C ALA A 514 -3.76 -9.05 9.87
N LEU A 515 -2.49 -9.41 10.01
CA LEU A 515 -2.07 -10.73 10.49
C LEU A 515 -2.55 -11.01 11.91
N ILE A 516 -2.52 -10.03 12.82
CA ILE A 516 -3.07 -10.20 14.19
C ILE A 516 -4.58 -10.45 14.16
N ARG A 517 -5.32 -9.67 13.35
CA ARG A 517 -6.77 -9.88 13.19
C ARG A 517 -7.10 -11.23 12.56
N ILE A 518 -6.29 -11.71 11.63
CA ILE A 518 -6.43 -13.06 11.06
C ILE A 518 -6.10 -14.11 12.11
N ALA A 519 -5.02 -13.90 12.87
CA ALA A 519 -4.60 -14.81 13.93
C ALA A 519 -5.70 -15.01 14.99
N SER A 520 -6.43 -13.95 15.36
CA SER A 520 -7.55 -14.04 16.31
C SER A 520 -8.72 -14.94 15.85
N LEU A 521 -8.72 -15.39 14.60
CA LEU A 521 -9.71 -16.35 14.09
C LEU A 521 -9.39 -17.80 14.45
N TYR A 522 -8.18 -18.08 14.93
CA TYR A 522 -7.67 -19.43 15.14
C TYR A 522 -7.49 -19.72 16.63
N ASP A 523 -7.80 -20.96 17.01
CA ASP A 523 -7.79 -21.37 18.40
C ASP A 523 -6.41 -21.78 18.92
N SER A 524 -5.48 -22.11 18.00
CA SER A 524 -4.11 -22.51 18.32
C SER A 524 -3.09 -21.92 17.34
N ILE A 525 -1.84 -21.81 17.79
CA ILE A 525 -0.72 -21.35 16.96
C ILE A 525 -0.54 -22.29 15.76
N LEU A 526 -0.64 -23.60 15.98
CA LEU A 526 -0.49 -24.61 14.93
C LEU A 526 -1.53 -24.39 13.82
N SER A 527 -2.81 -24.29 14.17
CA SER A 527 -3.90 -24.11 13.17
C SER A 527 -3.75 -22.83 12.36
N PHE A 528 -3.24 -21.75 12.96
CA PHE A 528 -2.95 -20.51 12.24
C PHE A 528 -1.76 -20.67 11.27
N VAL A 529 -0.65 -21.28 11.71
CA VAL A 529 0.54 -21.50 10.88
C VAL A 529 0.19 -22.38 9.69
N GLU A 530 -0.52 -23.48 9.89
CA GLU A 530 -0.98 -24.37 8.81
C GLU A 530 -1.86 -23.64 7.81
N ALA A 531 -2.81 -22.82 8.29
CA ALA A 531 -3.68 -22.03 7.41
C ALA A 531 -2.88 -20.99 6.59
N MET A 532 -1.90 -20.31 7.18
CA MET A 532 -1.07 -19.35 6.46
C MET A 532 -0.16 -20.04 5.43
N LEU A 533 0.37 -21.21 5.73
CA LEU A 533 1.12 -22.01 4.78
C LEU A 533 0.23 -22.53 3.65
N ALA A 534 -0.98 -23.00 3.96
CA ALA A 534 -1.96 -23.42 2.97
C ALA A 534 -2.34 -22.25 2.02
N LEU A 535 -2.54 -21.04 2.55
CA LEU A 535 -2.78 -19.85 1.73
C LEU A 535 -1.60 -19.54 0.81
N ARG A 536 -0.35 -19.68 1.27
CA ARG A 536 0.86 -19.44 0.46
C ARG A 536 0.97 -20.42 -0.71
N THR A 537 0.54 -21.65 -0.55
CA THR A 537 0.68 -22.71 -1.57
C THR A 537 -0.48 -22.76 -2.58
N LYS A 538 -1.59 -22.08 -2.30
CA LYS A 538 -2.80 -22.13 -3.12
C LYS A 538 -2.71 -21.17 -4.33
N ARG A 539 -2.21 -21.73 -5.45
CA ARG A 539 -1.89 -20.97 -6.68
C ARG A 539 -2.95 -21.01 -7.78
N LYS A 540 -3.87 -21.97 -7.75
CA LYS A 540 -4.84 -22.23 -8.83
C LYS A 540 -6.25 -22.38 -8.28
N TRP A 541 -6.74 -21.44 -7.50
CA TRP A 541 -8.15 -21.51 -7.12
C TRP A 541 -9.07 -20.89 -8.17
N ASP A 542 -8.59 -19.96 -8.96
CA ASP A 542 -9.43 -18.99 -9.64
C ASP A 542 -10.11 -19.50 -10.92
N GLU A 543 -9.49 -20.39 -11.68
CA GLU A 543 -9.99 -20.72 -13.01
C GLU A 543 -11.04 -21.87 -13.02
N HIS A 544 -11.00 -22.77 -12.03
CA HIS A 544 -11.84 -23.98 -12.04
C HIS A 544 -13.18 -23.85 -11.33
N ASN A 545 -13.36 -22.85 -10.46
CA ASN A 545 -14.57 -22.62 -9.70
C ASN A 545 -15.41 -21.43 -10.19
N ALA A 546 -14.85 -20.56 -11.02
CA ALA A 546 -15.56 -19.40 -11.57
C ALA A 546 -16.77 -19.76 -12.41
N ASP A 547 -16.74 -20.90 -13.09
CA ASP A 547 -17.82 -21.35 -13.99
C ASP A 547 -18.96 -22.11 -13.28
N LYS A 548 -18.83 -22.42 -12.00
CA LYS A 548 -19.74 -23.36 -11.32
C LYS A 548 -20.61 -22.78 -10.21
N HIS A 549 -20.28 -21.62 -9.65
CA HIS A 549 -20.99 -21.05 -8.50
C HIS A 549 -20.99 -19.51 -8.53
N PRO A 550 -21.95 -18.84 -7.85
CA PRO A 550 -21.89 -17.41 -7.62
C PRO A 550 -20.61 -17.09 -6.84
N VAL A 551 -19.77 -16.23 -7.41
CA VAL A 551 -18.41 -15.97 -6.91
C VAL A 551 -18.31 -14.52 -6.46
N VAL A 552 -17.70 -14.29 -5.29
CA VAL A 552 -17.39 -12.95 -4.82
C VAL A 552 -16.10 -12.47 -5.48
N THR A 553 -16.13 -11.31 -6.11
CA THR A 553 -14.93 -10.70 -6.71
C THR A 553 -14.18 -9.84 -5.70
N LEU A 554 -12.89 -10.13 -5.48
CA LEU A 554 -11.96 -9.27 -4.75
C LEU A 554 -11.12 -8.48 -5.75
N SER A 555 -11.19 -7.14 -5.74
CA SER A 555 -10.45 -6.32 -6.71
C SER A 555 -9.96 -5.01 -6.10
N THR A 556 -8.81 -4.51 -6.58
CA THR A 556 -8.45 -3.13 -6.31
C THR A 556 -9.40 -2.18 -7.04
N MET A 557 -9.62 -0.98 -6.50
CA MET A 557 -10.42 0.05 -7.18
C MET A 557 -9.89 0.37 -8.58
N HIS A 558 -8.56 0.36 -8.78
CA HIS A 558 -7.93 0.56 -10.09
C HIS A 558 -8.26 -0.58 -11.07
N SER A 559 -8.15 -1.83 -10.61
CA SER A 559 -8.41 -3.00 -11.48
C SER A 559 -9.89 -3.20 -11.79
N ALA A 560 -10.77 -2.59 -11.02
CA ALA A 560 -12.22 -2.61 -11.25
C ALA A 560 -12.67 -1.65 -12.37
N LYS A 561 -11.77 -0.75 -12.83
CA LYS A 561 -12.08 0.13 -13.96
C LYS A 561 -12.43 -0.68 -15.20
N GLY A 562 -13.46 -0.25 -15.94
CA GLY A 562 -13.98 -0.97 -17.10
C GLY A 562 -14.91 -2.14 -16.76
N GLN A 563 -14.99 -2.57 -15.49
CA GLN A 563 -15.89 -3.62 -15.04
C GLN A 563 -17.18 -3.06 -14.42
N GLU A 564 -18.17 -3.91 -14.20
CA GLU A 564 -19.43 -3.54 -13.57
C GLU A 564 -20.00 -4.74 -12.80
N TYR A 565 -20.67 -4.44 -11.68
CA TYR A 565 -21.20 -5.45 -10.76
C TYR A 565 -22.57 -5.02 -10.25
N ASP A 566 -23.45 -5.98 -9.98
CA ASP A 566 -24.77 -5.68 -9.44
C ASP A 566 -24.67 -5.10 -8.03
N HIS A 567 -23.77 -5.64 -7.21
CA HIS A 567 -23.48 -5.22 -5.85
C HIS A 567 -22.00 -4.88 -5.68
N VAL A 568 -21.70 -3.76 -5.04
CA VAL A 568 -20.34 -3.35 -4.72
C VAL A 568 -20.22 -3.02 -3.24
N ILE A 569 -19.18 -3.54 -2.60
CA ILE A 569 -18.77 -3.15 -1.25
C ILE A 569 -17.40 -2.49 -1.33
N ILE A 570 -17.32 -1.20 -1.00
CA ILE A 570 -16.05 -0.48 -0.90
C ILE A 570 -15.58 -0.57 0.55
N ILE A 571 -14.36 -1.04 0.77
CA ILE A 571 -13.73 -1.09 2.09
C ILE A 571 -12.61 -0.03 2.20
N ASP A 572 -12.20 0.27 3.43
CA ASP A 572 -11.11 1.22 3.74
C ASP A 572 -11.36 2.67 3.29
N ALA A 573 -12.62 3.12 3.29
CA ALA A 573 -12.95 4.50 3.02
C ALA A 573 -12.56 5.43 4.18
N VAL A 574 -11.26 5.49 4.49
CA VAL A 574 -10.65 6.28 5.59
C VAL A 574 -9.65 7.31 5.05
N GLU A 575 -9.54 8.45 5.75
CA GLU A 575 -8.73 9.60 5.30
C GLU A 575 -7.26 9.23 5.04
N ASP A 576 -6.67 8.40 5.88
CA ASP A 576 -5.29 7.95 5.76
C ASP A 576 -4.97 7.15 4.48
N LEU A 577 -6.01 6.60 3.81
CA LEU A 577 -5.89 5.84 2.57
C LEU A 577 -6.48 6.58 1.37
N MET A 578 -7.54 7.37 1.59
CA MET A 578 -8.23 8.15 0.56
C MET A 578 -8.66 9.50 1.12
N PRO A 579 -8.02 10.60 0.75
CA PRO A 579 -6.96 10.76 -0.27
C PRO A 579 -5.55 10.41 0.21
N GLY A 580 -5.35 10.00 1.46
CA GLY A 580 -4.05 9.65 1.99
C GLY A 580 -3.46 10.71 2.92
N ASP A 581 -2.23 10.51 3.36
CA ASP A 581 -1.58 11.35 4.37
C ASP A 581 -0.94 12.60 3.74
N ARG A 582 -1.53 13.77 4.02
CA ARG A 582 -1.07 15.07 3.54
C ARG A 582 0.37 15.45 3.96
N SER A 583 0.91 14.81 4.99
CA SER A 583 2.28 15.08 5.44
C SER A 583 3.34 14.42 4.58
N LYS A 584 2.97 13.44 3.77
CA LYS A 584 3.90 12.78 2.86
C LYS A 584 4.21 13.67 1.66
N PRO A 585 5.43 13.57 1.10
CA PRO A 585 5.77 14.21 -0.14
C PRO A 585 4.77 13.80 -1.23
N LEU A 586 4.29 14.79 -1.99
CA LEU A 586 3.46 14.49 -3.16
C LEU A 586 4.27 13.74 -4.21
N PRO A 587 3.64 12.79 -4.92
CA PRO A 587 4.21 12.27 -6.15
C PRO A 587 4.54 13.43 -7.12
N PHE A 588 5.64 13.32 -7.84
CA PHE A 588 6.10 14.41 -8.72
C PHE A 588 5.14 14.72 -9.87
N TRP A 589 4.25 13.79 -10.21
CA TRP A 589 3.22 13.99 -11.23
C TRP A 589 2.04 14.86 -10.78
N HIS A 590 1.97 15.23 -9.51
CA HIS A 590 1.01 16.19 -8.98
C HIS A 590 1.69 17.51 -8.67
N ALA A 591 1.17 18.60 -9.22
CA ALA A 591 1.67 19.94 -8.93
C ALA A 591 1.24 20.43 -7.54
N SER A 592 0.11 19.96 -7.03
CA SER A 592 -0.45 20.36 -5.75
C SER A 592 -1.15 19.22 -5.02
N TRP A 593 -1.38 19.39 -3.71
CA TRP A 593 -2.21 18.47 -2.93
C TRP A 593 -3.64 18.37 -3.49
N GLN A 594 -4.16 19.47 -4.05
CA GLN A 594 -5.47 19.50 -4.67
C GLN A 594 -5.56 18.54 -5.86
N ASP A 595 -4.54 18.51 -6.71
CA ASP A 595 -4.49 17.58 -7.86
C ASP A 595 -4.50 16.13 -7.40
N HIS A 596 -3.77 15.82 -6.33
CA HIS A 596 -3.77 14.50 -5.71
C HIS A 596 -5.17 14.12 -5.17
N VAL A 597 -5.82 15.04 -4.45
CA VAL A 597 -7.19 14.82 -3.95
C VAL A 597 -8.17 14.62 -5.08
N GLU A 598 -8.03 15.35 -6.18
CA GLU A 598 -8.90 15.22 -7.36
C GLU A 598 -8.71 13.86 -8.05
N GLU A 599 -7.49 13.34 -8.14
CA GLU A 599 -7.24 11.99 -8.68
C GLU A 599 -7.81 10.90 -7.76
N GLU A 600 -7.58 10.97 -6.44
CA GLU A 600 -8.15 10.02 -5.48
C GLU A 600 -9.69 10.09 -5.46
N ARG A 601 -10.30 11.27 -5.67
CA ARG A 601 -11.76 11.40 -5.82
C ARG A 601 -12.25 10.75 -7.10
N ARG A 602 -11.52 10.85 -8.22
CA ARG A 602 -11.83 10.10 -9.45
C ARG A 602 -11.77 8.60 -9.20
N LEU A 603 -10.76 8.13 -8.48
CA LEU A 603 -10.64 6.71 -8.14
C LEU A 603 -11.82 6.22 -7.30
N PHE A 604 -12.23 7.00 -6.31
CA PHE A 604 -13.40 6.67 -5.48
C PHE A 604 -14.70 6.72 -6.30
N TYR A 605 -14.85 7.72 -7.17
CA TYR A 605 -15.96 7.83 -8.12
C TYR A 605 -16.03 6.62 -9.06
N VAL A 606 -14.90 6.21 -9.64
CA VAL A 606 -14.81 5.00 -10.47
C VAL A 606 -15.26 3.79 -9.69
N ALA A 607 -14.77 3.58 -8.46
CA ALA A 607 -15.15 2.45 -7.62
C ALA A 607 -16.66 2.44 -7.31
N ALA A 608 -17.22 3.59 -6.92
CA ALA A 608 -18.64 3.72 -6.58
C ALA A 608 -19.55 3.45 -7.79
N THR A 609 -19.16 3.95 -8.97
CA THR A 609 -19.93 3.77 -10.21
C THR A 609 -19.71 2.41 -10.89
N ARG A 610 -19.01 1.48 -10.25
CA ARG A 610 -19.00 0.05 -10.68
C ARG A 610 -20.29 -0.66 -10.26
N ALA A 611 -21.02 -0.15 -9.26
CA ALA A 611 -22.28 -0.71 -8.81
C ALA A 611 -23.42 -0.42 -9.80
N ARG A 612 -24.25 -1.44 -10.08
CA ARG A 612 -25.49 -1.27 -10.82
C ARG A 612 -26.66 -0.93 -9.88
N HIS A 613 -26.83 -1.71 -8.80
CA HIS A 613 -28.02 -1.67 -7.95
C HIS A 613 -27.75 -1.35 -6.48
N ASP A 614 -26.66 -1.88 -5.88
CA ASP A 614 -26.36 -1.75 -4.45
C ASP A 614 -24.90 -1.37 -4.23
N LEU A 615 -24.71 -0.25 -3.53
CA LEU A 615 -23.40 0.26 -3.14
C LEU A 615 -23.32 0.33 -1.61
N ARG A 616 -22.40 -0.41 -1.01
CA ARG A 616 -22.08 -0.33 0.41
C ARG A 616 -20.69 0.21 0.62
N ILE A 617 -20.53 1.18 1.50
CA ILE A 617 -19.25 1.80 1.79
C ILE A 617 -18.94 1.55 3.26
N VAL A 618 -17.89 0.79 3.51
CA VAL A 618 -17.44 0.43 4.86
C VAL A 618 -16.45 1.49 5.34
N VAL A 619 -16.78 2.09 6.48
CA VAL A 619 -15.96 3.08 7.17
C VAL A 619 -15.66 2.61 8.59
N ASN A 620 -14.56 3.09 9.13
CA ASN A 620 -14.16 2.80 10.50
C ASN A 620 -14.19 4.09 11.31
N GLY A 621 -15.30 4.34 12.03
CA GLY A 621 -15.38 5.44 12.99
C GLY A 621 -15.94 6.75 12.48
N LEU A 622 -17.09 6.74 11.85
CA LEU A 622 -17.80 7.97 11.44
C LEU A 622 -18.12 8.90 12.63
N ASN A 623 -18.17 8.34 13.84
CA ASN A 623 -18.55 9.03 15.08
C ASN A 623 -17.46 8.98 16.16
N SER A 624 -16.24 9.41 15.85
CA SER A 624 -15.16 9.69 16.82
C SER A 624 -14.68 8.54 17.73
N SER A 625 -15.13 7.32 17.56
CA SER A 625 -14.68 6.17 18.38
C SER A 625 -13.50 5.39 17.79
N SER A 626 -13.00 5.79 16.63
CA SER A 626 -11.89 5.15 15.92
C SER A 626 -10.71 6.11 15.71
N PRO A 627 -9.46 5.62 15.70
CA PRO A 627 -8.28 6.42 15.37
C PRO A 627 -8.19 6.83 13.89
N LYS A 628 -9.07 6.32 13.04
CA LYS A 628 -9.09 6.61 11.61
C LYS A 628 -10.33 7.44 11.29
N ALA A 629 -10.12 8.68 10.86
CA ALA A 629 -11.20 9.49 10.33
C ALA A 629 -11.73 8.87 9.02
N PRO A 630 -13.04 8.91 8.79
CA PRO A 630 -13.60 8.56 7.49
C PRO A 630 -13.01 9.43 6.38
N SER A 631 -12.93 8.89 5.18
CA SER A 631 -12.53 9.69 4.02
C SER A 631 -13.40 10.95 3.89
N PRO A 632 -12.82 12.12 3.56
CA PRO A 632 -13.60 13.32 3.30
C PRO A 632 -14.64 13.12 2.19
N PHE A 633 -14.43 12.17 1.28
CA PHE A 633 -15.38 11.82 0.23
C PHE A 633 -16.72 11.29 0.79
N ILE A 634 -16.68 10.61 1.94
CA ILE A 634 -17.91 10.16 2.64
C ILE A 634 -18.69 11.35 3.18
N HIS A 635 -18.00 12.31 3.79
CA HIS A 635 -18.63 13.53 4.28
C HIS A 635 -19.20 14.39 3.14
N GLU A 636 -18.52 14.39 1.99
CA GLU A 636 -19.01 15.05 0.77
C GLU A 636 -20.30 14.40 0.28
N MET A 637 -20.36 13.07 0.16
CA MET A 637 -21.53 12.32 -0.25
C MET A 637 -22.72 12.54 0.70
N LEU A 638 -22.50 12.46 2.01
CA LEU A 638 -23.54 12.68 3.03
C LEU A 638 -24.08 14.12 3.04
N ARG A 639 -23.24 15.10 2.67
CA ARG A 639 -23.67 16.50 2.55
C ARG A 639 -24.60 16.70 1.37
N ASP A 640 -24.29 16.04 0.24
CA ASP A 640 -25.08 16.15 -0.99
C ASP A 640 -26.36 15.32 -0.93
N ASN A 641 -26.30 14.18 -0.23
CA ASN A 641 -27.44 13.29 -0.01
C ASN A 641 -27.53 12.87 1.47
N PRO A 642 -28.16 13.70 2.35
CA PRO A 642 -28.30 13.40 3.78
C PRO A 642 -29.17 12.17 4.08
N ASN A 643 -29.92 11.68 3.11
CA ASN A 643 -30.81 10.53 3.26
C ASN A 643 -30.10 9.19 3.07
N ILE A 644 -28.80 9.18 2.75
CA ILE A 644 -28.02 7.93 2.69
C ILE A 644 -28.04 7.29 4.08
N PRO A 645 -28.55 6.05 4.22
CA PRO A 645 -28.56 5.35 5.50
C PRO A 645 -27.13 5.11 6.02
N VAL A 646 -26.91 5.46 7.30
CA VAL A 646 -25.68 5.15 8.03
C VAL A 646 -26.00 4.06 9.04
N GLU A 647 -25.55 2.85 8.76
CA GLU A 647 -25.74 1.68 9.63
C GLU A 647 -24.52 1.55 10.56
N LYS A 648 -24.77 1.65 11.85
CA LYS A 648 -23.72 1.51 12.87
C LYS A 648 -23.74 0.11 13.44
N LEU A 649 -22.68 -0.66 13.21
CA LEU A 649 -22.56 -2.01 13.72
C LEU A 649 -21.72 -2.03 15.01
N ALA A 650 -21.91 -3.09 15.84
CA ALA A 650 -21.19 -3.24 17.11
C ALA A 650 -19.68 -3.27 16.91
N ALA A 651 -18.95 -2.51 17.73
CA ALA A 651 -17.49 -2.48 17.73
C ALA A 651 -16.90 -3.56 18.62
N ASP A 652 -15.76 -4.13 18.20
CA ASP A 652 -14.89 -4.92 19.08
C ASP A 652 -13.65 -4.07 19.41
N ASP A 653 -13.84 -3.18 20.37
CA ASP A 653 -12.82 -2.22 20.74
C ASP A 653 -11.66 -2.83 21.53
N ALA A 654 -11.86 -4.01 22.17
CA ALA A 654 -10.85 -4.64 23.01
C ALA A 654 -9.67 -5.17 22.21
N LEU A 655 -9.92 -5.88 21.12
CA LEU A 655 -8.88 -6.40 20.24
C LEU A 655 -8.10 -5.25 19.57
N GLU A 656 -8.80 -4.21 19.07
CA GLU A 656 -8.14 -3.06 18.47
C GLU A 656 -7.22 -2.31 19.46
N GLU A 657 -7.63 -2.16 20.72
CA GLU A 657 -6.81 -1.52 21.75
C GLU A 657 -5.55 -2.36 22.06
N GLN A 658 -5.66 -3.69 22.11
CA GLN A 658 -4.51 -4.59 22.28
C GLN A 658 -3.53 -4.52 21.08
N ILE A 659 -4.06 -4.49 19.87
CA ILE A 659 -3.24 -4.34 18.66
C ILE A 659 -2.46 -3.02 18.70
N GLU A 660 -3.13 -1.90 19.03
CA GLU A 660 -2.48 -0.59 19.12
C GLU A 660 -1.37 -0.56 20.18
N GLU A 661 -1.61 -1.18 21.34
CA GLU A 661 -0.58 -1.31 22.39
C GLU A 661 0.62 -2.14 21.94
N ALA A 662 0.39 -3.26 21.27
CA ALA A 662 1.46 -4.13 20.78
C ALA A 662 2.29 -3.45 19.68
N MET A 663 1.64 -2.72 18.79
CA MET A 663 2.31 -1.95 17.73
C MET A 663 3.18 -0.81 18.29
N GLY A 664 2.86 -0.30 19.49
CA GLY A 664 3.63 0.76 20.15
C GLY A 664 3.58 2.12 19.43
N ILE A 665 2.57 2.34 18.58
CA ILE A 665 2.39 3.61 17.85
C ILE A 665 1.83 4.66 18.81
N PRO A 666 2.53 5.78 19.08
CA PRO A 666 2.06 6.76 20.02
C PRO A 666 0.92 7.62 19.48
N TYR A 667 0.05 8.07 20.38
CA TYR A 667 -0.92 9.12 20.15
C TYR A 667 -0.62 10.32 21.05
N PHE A 668 -0.68 11.52 20.49
CA PHE A 668 -0.50 12.78 21.21
C PHE A 668 -1.85 13.46 21.33
N ALA A 669 -2.47 13.36 22.50
CA ALA A 669 -3.73 14.01 22.78
C ALA A 669 -3.46 15.44 23.28
N VAL A 670 -3.90 16.46 22.55
CA VAL A 670 -3.63 17.87 22.81
C VAL A 670 -4.95 18.56 23.18
N ARG A 671 -5.09 18.97 24.43
CA ARG A 671 -6.21 19.82 24.86
C ARG A 671 -5.96 21.30 24.57
N ARG A 672 -4.73 21.74 24.77
CA ARG A 672 -4.30 23.11 24.57
C ARG A 672 -2.99 23.13 23.79
N GLY A 673 -3.01 23.71 22.61
CA GLY A 673 -1.91 23.78 21.66
C GLY A 673 -2.35 24.48 20.38
N LYS A 674 -1.46 24.65 19.41
CA LYS A 674 -1.80 25.22 18.10
C LYS A 674 -2.86 24.38 17.36
N THR A 675 -2.82 23.07 17.54
CA THR A 675 -3.74 22.11 16.93
C THR A 675 -4.32 21.18 18.00
N PRO A 676 -5.38 21.58 18.74
CA PRO A 676 -6.04 20.68 19.68
C PRO A 676 -6.63 19.45 18.99
N GLY A 677 -6.51 18.29 19.63
CA GLY A 677 -6.98 17.02 19.06
C GLY A 677 -6.07 15.84 19.37
N ILE A 678 -6.23 14.75 18.63
CA ILE A 678 -5.36 13.57 18.73
C ILE A 678 -4.47 13.50 17.49
N HIS A 679 -3.17 13.41 17.69
CA HIS A 679 -2.15 13.37 16.64
C HIS A 679 -1.27 12.13 16.81
N ARG A 680 -0.80 11.55 15.70
CA ARG A 680 0.17 10.44 15.71
C ARG A 680 1.61 10.91 15.74
N GLU A 681 1.86 12.12 15.30
CA GLU A 681 3.19 12.74 15.24
C GLU A 681 3.26 13.92 16.20
N TYR A 682 4.34 13.99 16.97
CA TYR A 682 4.54 15.05 17.96
C TYR A 682 4.56 16.45 17.32
N GLU A 683 5.20 16.58 16.16
CA GLU A 683 5.31 17.84 15.42
C GLU A 683 3.93 18.37 14.97
N LYS A 684 3.05 17.46 14.51
CA LYS A 684 1.67 17.80 14.14
C LYS A 684 0.80 18.17 15.34
N ALA A 685 1.17 17.74 16.53
CA ALA A 685 0.47 18.11 17.75
C ALA A 685 0.54 19.62 18.05
N GLY A 686 1.48 20.36 17.41
CA GLY A 686 1.59 21.80 17.52
C GLY A 686 1.84 22.29 18.95
N VAL A 687 2.50 21.48 19.77
CA VAL A 687 2.80 21.81 21.19
C VAL A 687 4.13 22.52 21.32
N GLU A 688 5.00 22.40 20.33
CA GLU A 688 6.30 23.04 20.30
C GLU A 688 6.17 24.54 20.07
N GLY A 689 6.82 25.34 20.92
CA GLY A 689 6.72 26.82 20.87
C GLY A 689 5.33 27.39 21.21
N TYR A 690 4.42 26.58 21.80
CA TYR A 690 3.14 27.06 22.32
C TYR A 690 3.23 27.35 23.80
N SER A 691 2.72 28.51 24.25
CA SER A 691 2.68 28.85 25.65
C SER A 691 1.74 27.93 26.42
N CYS A 692 2.23 27.26 27.45
CA CYS A 692 1.45 26.34 28.29
C CYS A 692 0.66 25.26 27.53
N PRO A 693 1.32 24.38 26.77
CA PRO A 693 0.61 23.29 26.09
C PRO A 693 0.10 22.27 27.10
N VAL A 694 -1.12 21.78 26.89
CA VAL A 694 -1.73 20.70 27.65
C VAL A 694 -1.90 19.51 26.74
N TYR A 695 -1.01 18.54 26.87
CA TYR A 695 -1.01 17.35 26.02
C TYR A 695 -0.58 16.09 26.80
N ARG A 696 -0.93 14.95 26.27
CA ARG A 696 -0.52 13.64 26.80
C ARG A 696 -0.12 12.71 25.66
N ARG A 697 1.02 12.03 25.82
CA ARG A 697 1.38 10.89 24.98
C ARG A 697 0.65 9.65 25.50
N CYS A 698 -0.15 9.01 24.66
CA CYS A 698 -0.93 7.82 24.96
C CYS A 698 -0.50 6.64 24.10
N THR A 699 -0.66 5.43 24.61
CA THR A 699 -0.33 4.19 23.88
C THR A 699 -1.48 3.71 23.02
N THR A 700 -2.70 4.17 23.27
CA THR A 700 -3.87 3.85 22.45
C THR A 700 -4.71 5.09 22.18
N TRP A 701 -5.46 5.07 21.07
CA TRP A 701 -6.39 6.14 20.73
C TRP A 701 -7.47 6.34 21.82
N ARG A 702 -7.96 5.24 22.40
CA ARG A 702 -8.97 5.29 23.47
C ARG A 702 -8.46 6.03 24.71
N LYS A 703 -7.20 5.78 25.10
CA LYS A 703 -6.56 6.54 26.19
C LYS A 703 -6.40 8.02 25.84
N ALA A 704 -6.04 8.33 24.59
CA ALA A 704 -5.92 9.68 24.10
C ALA A 704 -7.29 10.40 24.08
N ASN A 705 -8.34 9.75 23.57
CA ASN A 705 -9.69 10.28 23.51
C ASN A 705 -10.28 10.48 24.93
N ARG A 706 -10.04 9.53 25.84
CA ARG A 706 -10.44 9.66 27.25
C ARG A 706 -9.76 10.88 27.91
N PHE A 707 -8.48 11.12 27.59
CA PHE A 707 -7.79 12.31 28.07
C PHE A 707 -8.43 13.60 27.52
N LEU A 708 -8.79 13.67 26.24
CA LEU A 708 -9.43 14.85 25.64
C LEU A 708 -10.80 15.14 26.26
N ASN A 709 -11.60 14.11 26.51
CA ASN A 709 -12.98 14.23 26.95
C ASN A 709 -13.16 14.30 28.48
N LYS A 710 -12.07 14.12 29.26
CA LYS A 710 -12.13 14.27 30.71
C LYS A 710 -12.41 15.75 31.04
N ALA A 711 -13.55 16.04 31.64
CA ALA A 711 -13.93 17.39 32.02
C ALA A 711 -12.88 18.03 32.93
N VAL A 712 -12.38 19.19 32.57
CA VAL A 712 -11.47 19.98 33.38
C VAL A 712 -12.33 20.93 34.21
N SER A 713 -12.45 20.67 35.49
CA SER A 713 -13.16 21.52 36.43
C SER A 713 -12.31 22.69 36.96
N CYS A 714 -11.52 23.33 36.07
CA CYS A 714 -10.73 24.51 36.47
C CYS A 714 -11.09 25.73 35.65
N PRO A 715 -11.37 26.88 36.27
CA PRO A 715 -11.48 28.15 35.58
C PRO A 715 -10.13 28.53 35.00
N VAL A 716 -10.11 28.90 33.74
CA VAL A 716 -8.93 29.48 33.07
C VAL A 716 -8.70 30.87 33.68
N PRO A 717 -7.52 31.13 34.28
CA PRO A 717 -7.20 32.50 34.68
C PRO A 717 -7.04 33.37 33.44
N GLU A 718 -7.82 34.44 33.34
CA GLU A 718 -7.77 35.40 32.23
C GLU A 718 -6.62 36.39 32.29
N THR A 719 -5.60 36.20 33.13
CA THR A 719 -4.56 37.22 33.31
C THR A 719 -3.16 36.67 33.34
N GLU A 720 -2.33 37.36 32.57
CA GLU A 720 -0.88 37.38 32.50
C GLU A 720 -0.20 36.19 31.82
N THR A 721 0.41 36.50 30.68
CA THR A 721 1.31 35.62 29.95
C THR A 721 2.50 35.19 30.82
N ALA A 722 2.45 34.01 31.35
CA ALA A 722 3.63 33.40 31.98
C ALA A 722 4.75 33.27 30.94
N PRO A 723 6.01 33.52 31.28
CA PRO A 723 7.12 33.44 30.35
C PRO A 723 7.22 32.04 29.78
N ASP A 724 7.44 31.94 28.44
CA ASP A 724 7.58 30.67 27.73
C ASP A 724 8.84 29.92 28.21
N LEU A 725 8.62 28.74 28.79
CA LEU A 725 9.70 27.81 29.13
C LEU A 725 9.95 26.86 27.97
N PRO A 726 11.21 26.62 27.56
CA PRO A 726 11.51 25.61 26.56
C PRO A 726 11.00 24.22 26.97
N LEU A 727 10.39 23.48 26.06
CA LEU A 727 9.79 22.15 26.31
C LEU A 727 10.70 21.13 27.04
N PRO A 728 12.03 21.08 26.78
CA PRO A 728 12.94 20.22 27.53
C PRO A 728 13.01 20.57 29.02
N VAL A 729 12.87 21.86 29.35
CA VAL A 729 12.90 22.36 30.72
C VAL A 729 11.62 22.00 31.47
N GLU A 730 10.46 22.13 30.84
CA GLU A 730 9.17 21.70 31.39
C GLU A 730 9.18 20.21 31.74
N LYS A 731 9.67 19.37 30.83
CA LYS A 731 9.81 17.91 31.08
C LYS A 731 10.79 17.60 32.21
N ALA A 732 11.88 18.37 32.32
CA ALA A 732 12.85 18.19 33.40
C ALA A 732 12.26 18.59 34.77
N LEU A 733 11.47 19.68 34.83
CA LEU A 733 10.78 20.09 36.05
C LEU A 733 9.80 19.04 36.55
N LEU A 734 8.96 18.49 35.67
CA LEU A 734 7.99 17.45 36.01
C LEU A 734 8.62 16.10 36.45
N ARG A 735 9.83 15.80 35.93
CA ARG A 735 10.59 14.61 36.34
C ARG A 735 11.27 14.76 37.68
N LEU A 736 11.57 15.98 38.08
CA LEU A 736 12.37 16.27 39.27
C LEU A 736 11.52 16.60 40.51
N PHE A 737 10.31 17.13 40.28
CA PHE A 737 9.48 17.67 41.34
C PHE A 737 8.01 17.28 41.11
N SER A 738 7.28 16.93 42.20
CA SER A 738 5.82 16.86 42.14
C SER A 738 5.23 18.26 41.97
N VAL A 739 4.00 18.33 41.47
CA VAL A 739 3.28 19.61 41.30
C VAL A 739 3.21 20.40 42.60
N GLN A 740 3.03 19.72 43.71
CA GLN A 740 2.99 20.37 45.02
C GLN A 740 4.35 20.95 45.45
N GLN A 741 5.44 20.26 45.11
CA GLN A 741 6.80 20.72 45.35
C GLN A 741 7.18 21.93 44.50
N LEU A 742 6.58 22.05 43.30
CA LEU A 742 6.78 23.21 42.42
C LEU A 742 6.08 24.47 42.95
N LYS A 743 4.93 24.30 43.63
CA LYS A 743 4.21 25.41 44.29
C LYS A 743 4.97 25.94 45.53
N GLU A 744 5.71 25.07 46.22
CA GLU A 744 6.41 25.37 47.50
C GLU A 744 7.94 25.54 47.26
N LEU A 745 8.36 26.17 46.15
CA LEU A 745 9.76 26.32 45.84
C LEU A 745 10.49 27.25 46.79
N ASP A 746 11.57 26.76 47.37
CA ASP A 746 12.54 27.52 48.17
C ASP A 746 13.83 27.81 47.33
N ALA A 747 14.72 28.64 47.88
CA ALA A 747 15.98 29.01 47.26
C ALA A 747 16.89 27.81 46.91
N ASN A 748 16.88 26.76 47.77
CA ASN A 748 17.68 25.58 47.52
C ASN A 748 17.16 24.69 46.40
N ARG A 749 15.83 24.58 46.28
CA ARG A 749 15.18 23.87 45.16
C ARG A 749 15.34 24.60 43.84
N LEU A 750 15.23 25.93 43.85
CA LEU A 750 15.55 26.77 42.68
C LEU A 750 16.98 26.57 42.20
N LYS A 751 17.95 26.50 43.16
CA LYS A 751 19.36 26.22 42.81
C LYS A 751 19.55 24.85 42.15
N LYS A 752 18.84 23.80 42.63
CA LYS A 752 18.85 22.46 42.02
C LYS A 752 18.24 22.46 40.60
N ILE A 753 17.16 23.19 40.39
CA ILE A 753 16.52 23.35 39.07
C ILE A 753 17.53 24.02 38.12
N ARG A 754 18.14 25.12 38.54
CA ARG A 754 19.14 25.83 37.76
C ARG A 754 20.35 24.95 37.39
N GLN A 755 20.86 24.18 38.35
CA GLN A 755 21.99 23.25 38.11
C GLN A 755 21.67 22.14 37.11
N LYS A 756 20.41 21.59 37.12
CA LYS A 756 20.03 20.49 36.27
C LYS A 756 19.50 20.90 34.87
N THR A 757 18.92 22.09 34.74
CA THR A 757 18.35 22.58 33.48
C THR A 757 19.24 23.58 32.75
N GLY A 758 20.20 24.21 33.45
CA GLY A 758 21.04 25.26 32.87
C GLY A 758 20.37 26.63 32.72
N TYR A 759 19.09 26.77 33.12
CA TYR A 759 18.32 27.99 32.94
C TYR A 759 18.11 28.77 34.24
N LEU A 760 18.09 30.11 34.11
CA LEU A 760 17.79 31.07 35.18
C LEU A 760 16.30 31.42 35.15
N PHE A 761 15.53 30.89 36.09
CA PHE A 761 14.11 31.21 36.24
C PHE A 761 13.87 31.98 37.54
N SER A 762 12.90 32.90 37.50
CA SER A 762 12.40 33.50 38.74
C SER A 762 11.50 32.50 39.47
N LYS A 763 11.32 32.70 40.79
CA LYS A 763 10.42 31.88 41.62
C LYS A 763 8.98 32.00 41.12
N GLU A 764 8.61 33.20 40.70
CA GLU A 764 7.28 33.55 40.20
C GLU A 764 6.97 32.85 38.87
N ALA A 765 7.93 32.80 37.93
CA ALA A 765 7.78 32.11 36.65
C ALA A 765 7.56 30.59 36.81
N ILE A 766 8.31 29.97 37.74
CA ILE A 766 8.17 28.54 38.02
C ILE A 766 6.88 28.25 38.81
N ALA A 767 6.48 29.12 39.72
CA ALA A 767 5.22 28.99 40.46
C ALA A 767 3.98 29.13 39.57
N ALA A 768 3.99 30.10 38.64
CA ALA A 768 2.92 30.27 37.66
C ALA A 768 2.75 29.01 36.79
N LYS A 769 3.84 28.45 36.30
CA LYS A 769 3.82 27.18 35.55
C LYS A 769 3.35 26.00 36.39
N ALA A 770 3.71 25.93 37.68
CA ALA A 770 3.24 24.88 38.60
C ALA A 770 1.73 24.93 38.81
N VAL A 771 1.11 26.10 38.81
CA VAL A 771 -0.34 26.29 38.87
C VAL A 771 -1.01 25.75 37.64
N ASP A 772 -0.48 26.08 36.43
CA ASP A 772 -0.96 25.56 35.16
C ASP A 772 -0.91 24.02 35.12
N TYR A 773 0.18 23.41 35.60
CA TYR A 773 0.32 21.94 35.67
C TYR A 773 -0.63 21.30 36.66
N ALA A 774 -0.84 21.94 37.83
CA ALA A 774 -1.79 21.43 38.83
C ALA A 774 -3.23 21.44 38.35
N ALA A 775 -3.60 22.44 37.55
CA ALA A 775 -4.93 22.55 36.93
C ALA A 775 -5.17 21.50 35.83
N CYS A 776 -4.12 21.05 35.14
CA CYS A 776 -4.23 20.28 33.92
C CYS A 776 -3.82 18.81 34.02
N ALA A 777 -3.11 18.40 35.08
CA ALA A 777 -2.58 17.04 35.23
C ALA A 777 -2.72 16.54 36.69
N PRO A 778 -3.91 16.15 37.13
CA PRO A 778 -4.11 15.63 38.48
C PRO A 778 -3.46 14.25 38.75
N GLU A 779 -2.89 13.60 37.77
CA GLU A 779 -2.31 12.25 37.86
C GLU A 779 -0.96 12.15 37.12
N TYR A 780 0.07 12.82 37.65
CA TYR A 780 1.46 12.49 37.32
C TYR A 780 2.16 11.89 38.52
#